data_de61ed2d9308a944f1d4444ae5bc752b
#
_entry.id   de61ed2d9308a944f1d4444ae5bc752b
#
_cell.length_a   1.000
_cell.length_b   1.000
_cell.length_c   1.000
_cell.angle_alpha   90.00
_cell.angle_beta   90.00
_cell.angle_gamma   90.00
#
_symmetry.space_group_name_H-M   'P 1'
#
loop_
_entity.id
_entity.type
_entity.pdbx_description
1 polymer ?
#
loop_
_entity_poly.entity_id
_entity_poly.type
_entity_poly.pdbx_seq_one_letter_code
_entity_poly.pdbx_strand_id
1 'polypeptide(L)'
;MPDSRDSFSAGERLSPARREPPRQPPRKPAPPRGAGKGPQKPGLLRRVIRFFVTSLYRLVFLGAIAAVIAGAGAFLVFSAGLPSVEALKTYTPPLESRVYSDDFHLVSEIGGQHCIYVPYDQIPPLVAQAFISAEDRMFWVEPGVNPLAIMRAALTDIARMGSGRRPQGASTITEQVVKNMLLDNHITFATKIKEVLLAMRVSQVMTKQQVITLYLNEVDLGHNTFGIAAAAQTYFNKPLSQLDIAQAASLAALPKAPTNYDPFFHPQDALTRRNFIIGRMLADGAITQAQADTATAEPLLPHAGSTGPAASGGDGYFADAVKADLTQRFGADAVNQGGLIVHTSLDQTLQTAATTAVRNGLEHYDRIYGGWHGLVAHVDDPALATSWRADLAKQATPPGMRHNWRLGIVLAADGGAARVGFADPLSNTARTGTLPLQNMRWTHTSDVASILHPGDIIMVSGGKTLALEQIPKVQGALISMDPRTGRVLAMVGGWSHDISPFNRVIQAQRQPGSSVKPLVYLTAMEQGLQPDAPVLDAPFVQQMSNGTTYRPGNYEDSFQGPVPIFHALEQSLNLATLHLARQIGLDNIAQTFQSFGIIDHMPPYYPSAIGAIDTTLWKMAAAYATLDEYGRQVQPSLIDSVTGPDGKVLYQAQNQSCDNCTNGDPSQPPIVDYSGAQLADPDSVFQMLTMMKGVVLRGTGVPAVEGISQPVAGKTGTTNNFNDAWFIGFTPGVLTGCWVGYDTPASLGNNQTGGNVCGPIWNEYMKVALANQPDMDFPAPAGMTLQQVPEPSGTMVSEAFKPGQTPGAQANNSLLGGTDSLTPAAGTPGTPATPGTPGTPGAPGTPGAPATPGAPAAPAPSAIDKSLGGLY
;
A
#
# COMPACT_ATOMS: atom_id res chain seq x y z
N MET A 1 8.74 42.44 45.03
CA MET A 1 8.93 43.55 45.99
C MET A 1 9.22 44.82 45.22
N PRO A 2 8.68 45.98 45.54
CA PRO A 2 7.52 46.27 46.43
C PRO A 2 6.37 46.86 45.61
N ASP A 3 5.12 46.67 45.95
CA ASP A 3 4.29 47.35 46.99
C ASP A 3 3.91 48.78 46.70
N SER A 4 2.60 49.04 46.60
CA SER A 4 1.76 50.02 47.37
C SER A 4 0.39 50.09 46.64
N ARG A 5 -0.72 49.62 47.17
CA ARG A 5 -1.64 50.16 48.25
C ARG A 5 -1.92 51.65 48.14
N ASP A 6 -3.21 51.90 47.91
CA ASP A 6 -4.15 52.63 48.77
C ASP A 6 -5.47 52.79 48.05
N SER A 7 -6.58 52.26 48.44
CA SER A 7 -7.65 52.53 49.47
C SER A 7 -8.11 54.00 49.57
N PHE A 8 -9.44 54.18 49.38
CA PHE A 8 -10.41 54.96 50.22
C PHE A 8 -11.68 55.13 49.41
N SER A 9 -12.83 54.57 49.75
CA SER A 9 -13.77 54.89 50.85
C SER A 9 -14.90 55.83 50.46
N ALA A 10 -16.09 55.23 50.46
CA ALA A 10 -17.37 55.70 50.96
C ALA A 10 -18.06 56.99 50.51
N GLY A 11 -19.28 56.77 50.01
CA GLY A 11 -20.49 57.34 50.61
C GLY A 11 -21.05 58.61 49.97
N GLU A 12 -22.18 58.51 49.34
CA GLU A 12 -23.37 59.25 49.85
C GLU A 12 -24.61 59.00 48.98
N ARG A 13 -25.66 58.64 49.60
CA ARG A 13 -27.02 58.56 49.00
C ARG A 13 -27.59 59.99 48.89
N LEU A 14 -28.18 60.30 47.71
CA LEU A 14 -29.18 61.33 47.64
C LEU A 14 -30.43 60.87 46.88
N SER A 15 -31.57 60.93 47.56
CA SER A 15 -32.90 60.57 47.05
C SER A 15 -33.49 61.59 46.08
N PRO A 16 -34.54 61.24 45.30
CA PRO A 16 -34.94 61.95 44.11
C PRO A 16 -35.89 63.14 44.41
N ALA A 17 -35.63 64.24 43.74
CA ALA A 17 -36.59 65.38 43.74
C ALA A 17 -37.73 65.14 42.75
N ARG A 18 -38.97 65.25 43.28
CA ARG A 18 -40.20 65.35 42.51
C ARG A 18 -40.15 66.57 41.60
N ARG A 19 -40.45 66.41 40.32
CA ARG A 19 -40.86 67.52 39.42
C ARG A 19 -42.37 67.45 39.17
N GLU A 20 -43.08 68.54 39.53
CA GLU A 20 -44.48 68.81 39.20
C GLU A 20 -44.74 68.92 37.70
N PRO A 21 -46.00 68.64 37.24
CA PRO A 21 -46.39 68.73 35.82
C PRO A 21 -46.67 70.18 35.42
N PRO A 22 -46.37 70.53 34.14
CA PRO A 22 -46.66 71.91 33.67
C PRO A 22 -48.12 72.16 33.37
N ARG A 23 -48.61 73.36 33.73
CA ARG A 23 -49.98 73.91 33.60
C ARG A 23 -50.38 74.07 32.12
N GLN A 24 -51.64 73.71 31.81
CA GLN A 24 -52.26 73.92 30.54
C GLN A 24 -52.61 75.44 30.34
N PRO A 25 -52.54 75.97 29.12
CA PRO A 25 -53.01 77.27 28.78
C PRO A 25 -54.52 77.28 28.47
N PRO A 26 -55.18 78.46 28.62
CA PRO A 26 -56.64 78.60 28.73
C PRO A 26 -57.38 78.35 27.40
N ARG A 27 -58.57 77.80 27.53
CA ARG A 27 -59.58 77.61 26.46
C ARG A 27 -60.07 78.91 25.88
N LYS A 28 -60.12 79.02 24.54
CA LYS A 28 -60.95 80.05 23.82
C LYS A 28 -62.36 79.49 23.56
N PRO A 29 -63.38 80.38 23.53
CA PRO A 29 -64.78 80.05 23.48
C PRO A 29 -65.31 79.60 22.12
N ALA A 30 -66.32 78.71 22.14
CA ALA A 30 -66.95 78.10 20.97
C ALA A 30 -67.88 79.13 20.20
N PRO A 31 -67.94 79.03 18.88
CA PRO A 31 -68.95 79.63 18.08
C PRO A 31 -70.25 78.75 17.96
N PRO A 32 -71.39 79.29 17.57
CA PRO A 32 -72.68 78.72 17.80
C PRO A 32 -73.13 77.60 16.84
N ARG A 33 -74.08 76.81 17.32
CA ARG A 33 -74.72 75.73 16.64
C ARG A 33 -75.45 76.17 15.32
N GLY A 34 -75.01 75.57 14.18
CA GLY A 34 -75.81 75.52 12.98
C GLY A 34 -76.56 74.20 12.85
N ALA A 35 -77.85 74.27 12.46
CA ALA A 35 -78.76 73.15 12.45
C ALA A 35 -78.45 71.99 11.50
N GLY A 36 -78.78 70.83 11.92
CA GLY A 36 -79.10 69.58 11.43
C GLY A 36 -78.92 69.19 9.95
N LYS A 37 -78.10 68.23 9.65
CA LYS A 37 -78.36 67.18 8.66
C LYS A 37 -78.06 65.80 9.28
N GLY A 38 -79.08 64.94 9.29
CA GLY A 38 -79.03 63.60 9.88
C GLY A 38 -78.03 62.69 9.21
N PRO A 39 -77.63 61.60 9.88
CA PRO A 39 -76.54 60.68 9.35
C PRO A 39 -77.10 60.05 8.06
N GLN A 40 -76.46 60.37 6.92
CA GLN A 40 -76.61 59.58 5.70
C GLN A 40 -75.99 58.19 5.96
N LYS A 41 -76.82 57.16 5.88
CA LYS A 41 -76.38 55.74 5.92
C LYS A 41 -75.42 55.50 4.80
N PRO A 42 -74.19 55.00 5.06
CA PRO A 42 -73.21 54.71 3.98
C PRO A 42 -73.87 53.73 3.01
N GLY A 43 -73.71 54.05 1.68
CA GLY A 43 -74.33 53.26 0.64
C GLY A 43 -73.85 51.78 0.66
N LEU A 44 -74.73 50.91 0.21
CA LEU A 44 -74.56 49.44 0.26
C LEU A 44 -73.16 49.06 -0.32
N LEU A 45 -72.67 49.71 -1.32
CA LEU A 45 -71.34 49.47 -1.97
C LEU A 45 -70.16 49.70 -1.02
N ARG A 46 -70.23 50.77 -0.16
CA ARG A 46 -69.21 51.07 0.85
C ARG A 46 -69.17 50.03 2.00
N ARG A 47 -70.35 49.46 2.38
CA ARG A 47 -70.45 48.38 3.36
C ARG A 47 -69.93 47.07 2.79
N VAL A 48 -70.20 46.73 1.57
CA VAL A 48 -69.72 45.54 0.85
C VAL A 48 -68.20 45.60 0.70
N ILE A 49 -67.61 46.72 0.19
CA ILE A 49 -66.17 46.88 0.09
C ILE A 49 -65.49 46.77 1.46
N ARG A 50 -66.05 47.42 2.52
CA ARG A 50 -65.48 47.36 3.85
C ARG A 50 -65.60 45.95 4.46
N PHE A 51 -66.64 45.19 4.15
CA PHE A 51 -66.78 43.79 4.55
C PHE A 51 -65.72 42.93 3.83
N PHE A 52 -65.47 43.05 2.54
CA PHE A 52 -64.49 42.32 1.82
C PHE A 52 -63.07 42.67 2.27
N VAL A 53 -62.76 43.94 2.46
CA VAL A 53 -61.43 44.39 2.95
C VAL A 53 -61.16 43.89 4.38
N THR A 54 -62.17 43.94 5.29
CA THR A 54 -61.99 43.45 6.66
C THR A 54 -61.96 41.93 6.72
N SER A 55 -62.69 41.26 5.83
CA SER A 55 -62.64 39.78 5.73
C SER A 55 -61.32 39.34 5.15
N LEU A 56 -60.80 39.99 4.15
CA LEU A 56 -59.49 39.73 3.59
C LEU A 56 -58.39 39.97 4.64
N TYR A 57 -58.45 41.07 5.39
CA TYR A 57 -57.54 41.39 6.47
C TYR A 57 -57.58 40.33 7.59
N ARG A 58 -58.77 39.85 7.98
CA ARG A 58 -58.95 38.76 8.95
C ARG A 58 -58.39 37.46 8.41
N LEU A 59 -58.61 37.14 7.13
CA LEU A 59 -58.12 35.95 6.49
C LEU A 59 -56.60 35.93 6.40
N VAL A 60 -56.01 37.07 6.05
CA VAL A 60 -54.54 37.23 6.03
C VAL A 60 -53.97 37.14 7.47
N PHE A 61 -54.63 37.76 8.45
CA PHE A 61 -54.21 37.73 9.84
C PHE A 61 -54.31 36.30 10.45
N LEU A 62 -55.44 35.62 10.21
CA LEU A 62 -55.60 34.21 10.61
C LEU A 62 -54.64 33.28 9.92
N GLY A 63 -54.39 33.54 8.62
CA GLY A 63 -53.34 32.81 7.85
C GLY A 63 -51.96 33.03 8.45
N ALA A 64 -51.63 34.26 8.85
CA ALA A 64 -50.37 34.56 9.53
C ALA A 64 -50.24 33.85 10.90
N ILE A 65 -51.29 33.83 11.68
CA ILE A 65 -51.30 33.09 12.96
C ILE A 65 -51.17 31.59 12.73
N ALA A 66 -51.89 31.03 11.77
CA ALA A 66 -51.77 29.61 11.41
C ALA A 66 -50.36 29.24 10.95
N ALA A 67 -49.73 30.12 10.16
CA ALA A 67 -48.36 29.96 9.72
C ALA A 67 -47.35 30.01 10.88
N VAL A 68 -47.57 30.91 11.87
CA VAL A 68 -46.74 30.97 13.08
C VAL A 68 -46.92 29.73 13.95
N ILE A 69 -48.14 29.23 14.12
CA ILE A 69 -48.40 28.00 14.89
C ILE A 69 -47.79 26.78 14.16
N ALA A 70 -47.97 26.69 12.85
CA ALA A 70 -47.37 25.64 12.05
C ALA A 70 -45.85 25.70 12.10
N GLY A 71 -45.24 26.90 12.01
CA GLY A 71 -43.83 27.11 12.17
C GLY A 71 -43.27 26.72 13.55
N ALA A 72 -44.01 27.07 14.63
CA ALA A 72 -43.67 26.70 16.00
C ALA A 72 -43.80 25.17 16.21
N GLY A 73 -44.83 24.57 15.66
CA GLY A 73 -44.98 23.09 15.69
C GLY A 73 -43.89 22.36 14.93
N ALA A 74 -43.53 22.83 13.73
CA ALA A 74 -42.40 22.30 12.96
C ALA A 74 -41.08 22.48 13.71
N PHE A 75 -40.87 23.66 14.33
CA PHE A 75 -39.68 23.92 15.16
C PHE A 75 -39.56 22.91 16.31
N LEU A 76 -40.64 22.66 17.06
CA LEU A 76 -40.63 21.70 18.16
C LEU A 76 -40.38 20.26 17.70
N VAL A 77 -41.02 19.84 16.61
CA VAL A 77 -40.88 18.49 16.07
C VAL A 77 -39.47 18.24 15.53
N PHE A 78 -38.93 19.20 14.74
CA PHE A 78 -37.63 19.04 14.10
C PHE A 78 -36.42 19.46 14.96
N SER A 79 -36.66 20.19 16.08
CA SER A 79 -35.60 20.49 17.04
C SER A 79 -35.27 19.32 17.98
N ALA A 80 -36.20 18.36 18.11
CA ALA A 80 -35.97 17.13 18.85
C ALA A 80 -35.05 16.20 18.06
N GLY A 81 -33.96 15.78 18.70
CA GLY A 81 -32.98 14.86 18.08
C GLY A 81 -31.99 15.50 17.09
N LEU A 82 -31.80 16.83 17.15
CA LEU A 82 -30.70 17.47 16.40
C LEU A 82 -29.35 17.14 17.04
N PRO A 83 -28.30 16.90 16.23
CA PRO A 83 -26.95 16.70 16.73
C PRO A 83 -26.43 17.93 17.49
N SER A 84 -25.46 17.70 18.39
CA SER A 84 -24.84 18.78 19.17
C SER A 84 -23.94 19.62 18.25
N VAL A 85 -24.16 20.92 18.25
CA VAL A 85 -23.28 21.86 17.52
C VAL A 85 -21.96 22.10 18.24
N GLU A 86 -21.83 21.73 19.51
CA GLU A 86 -20.59 21.81 20.29
C GLU A 86 -19.50 20.91 19.68
N ALA A 87 -19.87 19.80 19.04
CA ALA A 87 -18.97 18.92 18.31
C ALA A 87 -18.17 19.65 17.20
N LEU A 88 -18.72 20.71 16.62
CA LEU A 88 -18.02 21.52 15.61
C LEU A 88 -16.88 22.37 16.18
N LYS A 89 -16.89 22.69 17.48
CA LYS A 89 -15.80 23.44 18.12
C LYS A 89 -14.53 22.61 18.29
N THR A 90 -14.71 21.31 18.49
CA THR A 90 -13.64 20.33 18.68
C THR A 90 -13.44 19.47 17.44
N TYR A 91 -14.10 19.81 16.35
CA TYR A 91 -13.98 19.08 15.12
C TYR A 91 -12.56 19.26 14.55
N THR A 92 -11.89 18.15 14.35
CA THR A 92 -10.65 18.05 13.60
C THR A 92 -10.99 17.43 12.25
N PRO A 93 -10.67 18.09 11.13
CA PRO A 93 -10.84 17.49 9.81
C PRO A 93 -10.15 16.12 9.73
N PRO A 94 -10.70 15.18 8.97
CA PRO A 94 -9.98 13.96 8.68
C PRO A 94 -8.67 14.32 7.94
N LEU A 95 -7.55 14.01 8.56
CA LEU A 95 -6.23 14.26 8.02
C LEU A 95 -5.67 12.98 7.42
N GLU A 96 -5.10 13.07 6.25
CA GLU A 96 -4.35 11.95 5.66
C GLU A 96 -3.11 11.64 6.47
N SER A 97 -2.87 10.35 6.67
CA SER A 97 -1.60 9.89 7.23
C SER A 97 -0.54 9.86 6.13
N ARG A 98 0.66 10.32 6.45
CA ARG A 98 1.77 10.42 5.52
C ARG A 98 2.88 9.46 5.89
N VAL A 99 3.33 8.70 4.90
CA VAL A 99 4.40 7.71 5.05
C VAL A 99 5.64 8.24 4.35
N TYR A 100 6.74 8.34 5.09
CA TYR A 100 8.03 8.84 4.62
C TYR A 100 9.07 7.71 4.64
N SER A 101 9.98 7.72 3.67
CA SER A 101 11.19 6.90 3.65
C SER A 101 12.20 7.33 4.73
N ASP A 102 13.28 6.59 4.88
CA ASP A 102 14.37 6.89 5.82
C ASP A 102 14.99 8.28 5.58
N ASP A 103 15.10 8.70 4.34
CA ASP A 103 15.61 10.00 3.90
C ASP A 103 14.52 11.09 3.75
N PHE A 104 13.36 10.91 4.39
CA PHE A 104 12.24 11.85 4.44
C PHE A 104 11.54 12.15 3.11
N HIS A 105 11.69 11.31 2.08
CA HIS A 105 10.86 11.42 0.89
C HIS A 105 9.47 10.84 1.15
N LEU A 106 8.43 11.48 0.60
CA LEU A 106 7.06 11.02 0.72
C LEU A 106 6.86 9.76 -0.13
N VAL A 107 6.58 8.62 0.52
CA VAL A 107 6.33 7.32 -0.10
C VAL A 107 4.86 7.14 -0.45
N SER A 108 3.96 7.48 0.49
CA SER A 108 2.52 7.30 0.31
C SER A 108 1.72 8.23 1.22
N GLU A 109 0.53 8.60 0.76
CA GLU A 109 -0.52 9.23 1.57
C GLU A 109 -1.64 8.21 1.77
N ILE A 110 -2.04 8.00 3.02
CA ILE A 110 -3.07 7.04 3.40
C ILE A 110 -4.28 7.83 3.92
N GLY A 111 -5.39 7.76 3.21
CA GLY A 111 -6.63 8.42 3.58
C GLY A 111 -7.67 8.27 2.49
N GLY A 112 -8.95 8.47 2.86
CA GLY A 112 -10.06 8.45 1.91
C GLY A 112 -10.31 9.81 1.23
N GLN A 113 -9.69 10.88 1.74
CA GLN A 113 -9.95 12.26 1.31
C GLN A 113 -8.65 13.04 1.36
N HIS A 114 -8.19 13.55 0.23
CA HIS A 114 -7.02 14.42 0.20
C HIS A 114 -7.38 15.78 0.82
N CYS A 115 -6.99 15.99 2.07
CA CYS A 115 -7.28 17.19 2.86
C CYS A 115 -6.01 17.72 3.54
N ILE A 116 -5.73 19.01 3.34
CA ILE A 116 -4.66 19.76 4.03
C ILE A 116 -5.32 20.86 4.84
N TYR A 117 -5.30 20.75 6.16
CA TYR A 117 -5.89 21.74 7.04
C TYR A 117 -5.09 23.04 7.07
N VAL A 118 -5.77 24.17 6.91
CA VAL A 118 -5.20 25.52 6.98
C VAL A 118 -5.95 26.35 8.00
N PRO A 119 -5.32 26.87 9.06
CA PRO A 119 -5.94 27.78 10.01
C PRO A 119 -6.28 29.12 9.36
N TYR A 120 -7.24 29.87 9.94
CA TYR A 120 -7.79 31.09 9.34
C TYR A 120 -6.75 32.15 8.96
N ASP A 121 -5.77 32.34 9.80
CA ASP A 121 -4.69 33.33 9.64
C ASP A 121 -3.73 33.02 8.47
N GLN A 122 -3.73 31.76 8.00
CA GLN A 122 -2.96 31.33 6.83
C GLN A 122 -3.78 31.27 5.54
N ILE A 123 -5.11 31.48 5.62
CA ILE A 123 -5.96 31.53 4.42
C ILE A 123 -5.84 32.94 3.78
N PRO A 124 -5.37 33.05 2.53
CA PRO A 124 -5.30 34.34 1.86
C PRO A 124 -6.69 34.98 1.73
N PRO A 125 -6.86 36.27 2.09
CA PRO A 125 -8.17 36.94 2.01
C PRO A 125 -8.80 36.89 0.62
N LEU A 126 -7.99 36.89 -0.43
CA LEU A 126 -8.44 36.77 -1.82
C LEU A 126 -9.17 35.44 -2.05
N VAL A 127 -8.61 34.32 -1.55
CA VAL A 127 -9.20 32.99 -1.72
C VAL A 127 -10.52 32.91 -0.96
N ALA A 128 -10.54 33.29 0.33
CA ALA A 128 -11.77 33.30 1.12
C ALA A 128 -12.88 34.16 0.46
N GLN A 129 -12.52 35.33 -0.07
CA GLN A 129 -13.46 36.23 -0.73
C GLN A 129 -14.01 35.63 -2.02
N ALA A 130 -13.23 34.90 -2.80
CA ALA A 130 -13.70 34.24 -4.02
C ALA A 130 -14.85 33.26 -3.71
N PHE A 131 -14.69 32.44 -2.65
CA PHE A 131 -15.74 31.50 -2.20
C PHE A 131 -16.96 32.22 -1.64
N ILE A 132 -16.78 33.28 -0.82
CA ILE A 132 -17.88 34.10 -0.29
C ILE A 132 -18.67 34.76 -1.44
N SER A 133 -17.97 35.33 -2.41
CA SER A 133 -18.63 35.94 -3.59
C SER A 133 -19.34 34.90 -4.46
N ALA A 134 -18.80 33.66 -4.53
CA ALA A 134 -19.40 32.56 -5.29
C ALA A 134 -20.67 32.00 -4.63
N GLU A 135 -20.64 31.76 -3.32
CA GLU A 135 -21.66 30.99 -2.59
C GLU A 135 -22.58 31.88 -1.74
N ASP A 136 -22.03 32.84 -0.98
CA ASP A 136 -22.80 33.57 0.04
C ASP A 136 -22.30 34.99 0.27
N ARG A 137 -22.78 35.93 -0.54
CA ARG A 137 -22.39 37.35 -0.48
C ARG A 137 -22.71 38.07 0.84
N MET A 138 -23.70 37.56 1.58
CA MET A 138 -24.13 38.13 2.87
C MET A 138 -23.50 37.43 4.07
N PHE A 139 -22.57 36.50 3.86
CA PHE A 139 -21.95 35.67 4.89
C PHE A 139 -21.55 36.41 6.16
N TRP A 140 -20.88 37.57 6.03
CA TRP A 140 -20.39 38.33 7.18
C TRP A 140 -21.49 38.99 8.02
N VAL A 141 -22.67 39.22 7.44
CA VAL A 141 -23.76 40.02 8.10
C VAL A 141 -25.01 39.18 8.45
N GLU A 142 -25.17 38.02 7.84
CA GLU A 142 -26.33 37.16 8.09
C GLU A 142 -26.21 36.34 9.37
N PRO A 143 -27.35 35.99 10.04
CA PRO A 143 -27.35 35.17 11.27
C PRO A 143 -27.27 33.65 10.98
N GLY A 144 -26.50 33.23 9.98
CA GLY A 144 -26.33 31.83 9.57
C GLY A 144 -27.30 31.34 8.52
N VAL A 145 -28.39 32.03 8.31
CA VAL A 145 -29.38 31.78 7.27
C VAL A 145 -29.75 33.11 6.60
N ASN A 146 -30.16 33.07 5.33
CA ASN A 146 -30.62 34.27 4.60
C ASN A 146 -32.14 34.20 4.38
N PRO A 147 -32.97 34.81 5.27
CA PRO A 147 -34.43 34.71 5.16
C PRO A 147 -34.99 35.28 3.84
N LEU A 148 -34.36 36.34 3.29
CA LEU A 148 -34.79 36.94 2.02
C LEU A 148 -34.47 36.02 0.83
N ALA A 149 -33.35 35.31 0.86
CA ALA A 149 -33.00 34.34 -0.15
C ALA A 149 -33.92 33.12 -0.12
N ILE A 150 -34.25 32.62 1.09
CA ILE A 150 -35.20 31.52 1.29
C ILE A 150 -36.60 31.90 0.77
N MET A 151 -37.10 33.10 1.10
CA MET A 151 -38.39 33.58 0.62
C MET A 151 -38.40 33.73 -0.91
N ARG A 152 -37.35 34.30 -1.50
CA ARG A 152 -37.23 34.43 -2.95
C ARG A 152 -37.16 33.08 -3.65
N ALA A 153 -36.41 32.11 -3.11
CA ALA A 153 -36.32 30.74 -3.65
C ALA A 153 -37.71 30.09 -3.59
N ALA A 154 -38.44 30.17 -2.45
CA ALA A 154 -39.76 29.60 -2.32
C ALA A 154 -40.80 30.21 -3.32
N LEU A 155 -40.78 31.51 -3.53
CA LEU A 155 -41.62 32.17 -4.54
C LEU A 155 -41.28 31.75 -5.96
N THR A 156 -39.96 31.59 -6.24
CA THR A 156 -39.50 31.16 -7.55
C THR A 156 -39.85 29.68 -7.83
N ASP A 157 -39.74 28.82 -6.82
CA ASP A 157 -40.06 27.40 -6.93
C ASP A 157 -41.57 27.18 -7.08
N ILE A 158 -42.43 28.00 -6.36
CA ILE A 158 -43.89 28.01 -6.55
C ILE A 158 -44.23 28.46 -7.99
N ALA A 159 -43.57 29.49 -8.49
CA ALA A 159 -43.80 29.98 -9.86
C ALA A 159 -43.34 28.98 -10.94
N ARG A 160 -42.45 28.05 -10.61
CA ARG A 160 -41.90 27.03 -11.50
C ARG A 160 -42.50 25.64 -11.27
N MET A 161 -43.48 25.50 -10.38
CA MET A 161 -44.16 24.22 -10.11
C MET A 161 -44.76 23.68 -11.41
N GLY A 162 -44.32 22.50 -11.84
CA GLY A 162 -44.69 21.85 -13.11
C GLY A 162 -43.72 22.02 -14.28
N SER A 163 -42.61 22.81 -14.15
CA SER A 163 -41.62 23.00 -15.25
C SER A 163 -40.52 21.94 -15.30
N GLY A 164 -40.46 20.95 -14.39
CA GLY A 164 -39.43 19.91 -14.34
C GLY A 164 -38.01 20.41 -14.04
N ARG A 165 -37.82 21.69 -13.76
CA ARG A 165 -36.50 22.27 -13.41
C ARG A 165 -36.21 22.10 -11.93
N ARG A 166 -34.93 21.82 -11.60
CA ARG A 166 -34.48 21.70 -10.22
C ARG A 166 -34.68 22.98 -9.41
N PRO A 167 -35.04 22.90 -8.12
CA PRO A 167 -35.17 24.06 -7.22
C PRO A 167 -33.91 24.92 -7.22
N GLN A 168 -34.08 26.22 -7.10
CA GLN A 168 -32.97 27.17 -7.06
C GLN A 168 -32.31 27.11 -5.67
N GLY A 169 -31.02 26.77 -5.59
CA GLY A 169 -30.25 26.75 -4.35
C GLY A 169 -30.15 28.14 -3.71
N ALA A 170 -30.50 28.24 -2.46
CA ALA A 170 -30.40 29.45 -1.62
C ALA A 170 -29.72 29.13 -0.28
N SER A 171 -28.82 28.14 -0.24
CA SER A 171 -28.12 27.74 0.99
C SER A 171 -26.95 28.67 1.26
N THR A 172 -26.77 29.05 2.52
CA THR A 172 -25.63 29.82 3.01
C THR A 172 -24.42 28.93 3.23
N ILE A 173 -23.23 29.51 3.37
CA ILE A 173 -22.00 28.78 3.77
C ILE A 173 -22.23 28.06 5.11
N THR A 174 -22.89 28.69 6.07
CA THR A 174 -23.20 28.08 7.38
C THR A 174 -24.11 26.85 7.23
N GLU A 175 -25.13 26.90 6.34
CA GLU A 175 -25.99 25.75 6.04
C GLU A 175 -25.19 24.62 5.37
N GLN A 176 -24.24 24.94 4.49
CA GLN A 176 -23.38 23.95 3.84
C GLN A 176 -22.46 23.25 4.85
N VAL A 177 -21.84 23.98 5.80
CA VAL A 177 -21.04 23.39 6.90
C VAL A 177 -21.89 22.41 7.71
N VAL A 178 -23.09 22.83 8.12
CA VAL A 178 -24.01 21.99 8.89
C VAL A 178 -24.40 20.73 8.12
N LYS A 179 -24.75 20.89 6.84
CA LYS A 179 -25.14 19.78 5.99
C LYS A 179 -24.01 18.76 5.85
N ASN A 180 -22.79 19.21 5.59
CA ASN A 180 -21.65 18.31 5.29
C ASN A 180 -21.11 17.63 6.55
N MET A 181 -21.20 18.28 7.72
CA MET A 181 -20.53 17.79 8.94
C MET A 181 -21.47 17.22 10.01
N LEU A 182 -22.75 17.59 10.00
CA LEU A 182 -23.69 17.18 11.05
C LEU A 182 -24.91 16.40 10.55
N LEU A 183 -25.14 16.33 9.24
CA LEU A 183 -26.34 15.68 8.68
C LEU A 183 -25.95 14.65 7.63
N ASP A 184 -26.76 13.59 7.53
CA ASP A 184 -26.63 12.60 6.45
C ASP A 184 -27.03 13.22 5.10
N ASN A 185 -26.38 12.77 4.03
CA ASN A 185 -26.51 13.31 2.65
C ASN A 185 -27.89 13.05 1.98
N HIS A 186 -28.94 12.73 2.73
CA HIS A 186 -30.28 12.54 2.18
C HIS A 186 -31.01 13.88 1.97
N ILE A 187 -31.26 14.24 0.72
CA ILE A 187 -31.98 15.48 0.37
C ILE A 187 -33.48 15.26 0.60
N THR A 188 -33.97 15.68 1.76
CA THR A 188 -35.41 15.69 2.09
C THR A 188 -35.82 17.06 2.56
N PHE A 189 -37.14 17.36 2.55
CA PHE A 189 -37.64 18.59 3.12
C PHE A 189 -37.36 18.68 4.64
N ALA A 190 -37.41 17.56 5.33
CA ALA A 190 -37.08 17.46 6.75
C ALA A 190 -35.60 17.80 7.02
N THR A 191 -34.69 17.28 6.18
CA THR A 191 -33.24 17.59 6.25
C THR A 191 -33.02 19.09 6.07
N LYS A 192 -33.71 19.73 5.11
CA LYS A 192 -33.56 21.18 4.87
C LYS A 192 -34.04 22.04 6.06
N ILE A 193 -35.09 21.65 6.76
CA ILE A 193 -35.49 22.30 8.00
C ILE A 193 -34.43 22.14 9.10
N LYS A 194 -33.88 20.95 9.25
CA LYS A 194 -32.79 20.67 10.21
C LYS A 194 -31.54 21.50 9.88
N GLU A 195 -31.15 21.64 8.60
CA GLU A 195 -30.04 22.51 8.16
C GLU A 195 -30.22 23.95 8.65
N VAL A 196 -31.41 24.54 8.40
CA VAL A 196 -31.72 25.90 8.80
C VAL A 196 -31.64 26.06 10.34
N LEU A 197 -32.24 25.13 11.09
CA LEU A 197 -32.24 25.17 12.56
C LEU A 197 -30.82 25.03 13.14
N LEU A 198 -30.04 24.12 12.60
CA LEU A 198 -28.65 23.93 13.02
C LEU A 198 -27.75 25.12 12.61
N ALA A 199 -27.90 25.68 11.40
CA ALA A 199 -27.18 26.87 10.97
C ALA A 199 -27.41 28.07 11.88
N MET A 200 -28.65 28.27 12.34
CA MET A 200 -28.97 29.31 13.35
C MET A 200 -28.27 29.03 14.69
N ARG A 201 -28.24 27.78 15.16
CA ARG A 201 -27.51 27.41 16.38
C ARG A 201 -26.00 27.57 16.24
N VAL A 202 -25.40 27.14 15.10
CA VAL A 202 -23.98 27.31 14.81
C VAL A 202 -23.57 28.78 14.88
N SER A 203 -24.35 29.68 14.29
CA SER A 203 -24.11 31.13 14.33
C SER A 203 -24.17 31.77 15.72
N GLN A 204 -24.79 31.09 16.70
CA GLN A 204 -24.80 31.54 18.11
C GLN A 204 -23.57 31.04 18.89
N VAL A 205 -22.94 29.95 18.44
CA VAL A 205 -21.90 29.23 19.18
C VAL A 205 -20.52 29.46 18.58
N MET A 206 -20.43 29.73 17.27
CA MET A 206 -19.19 29.90 16.51
C MET A 206 -19.09 31.28 15.87
N THR A 207 -17.88 31.80 15.78
CA THR A 207 -17.60 33.04 15.04
C THR A 207 -17.66 32.79 13.53
N LYS A 208 -17.91 33.82 12.75
CA LYS A 208 -17.87 33.75 11.26
C LYS A 208 -16.52 33.26 10.73
N GLN A 209 -15.43 33.64 11.38
CA GLN A 209 -14.09 33.15 11.03
C GLN A 209 -13.97 31.64 11.23
N GLN A 210 -14.47 31.10 12.33
CA GLN A 210 -14.48 29.65 12.56
C GLN A 210 -15.32 28.90 11.53
N VAL A 211 -16.50 29.43 11.19
CA VAL A 211 -17.39 28.82 10.19
C VAL A 211 -16.75 28.79 8.81
N ILE A 212 -16.13 29.91 8.35
CA ILE A 212 -15.48 29.93 7.03
C ILE A 212 -14.24 29.05 7.00
N THR A 213 -13.50 28.93 8.12
CA THR A 213 -12.36 28.03 8.22
C THR A 213 -12.79 26.58 8.04
N LEU A 214 -13.84 26.15 8.74
CA LEU A 214 -14.37 24.80 8.55
C LEU A 214 -14.84 24.58 7.12
N TYR A 215 -15.59 25.53 6.54
CA TYR A 215 -16.07 25.42 5.16
C TYR A 215 -14.93 25.23 4.15
N LEU A 216 -13.91 26.10 4.22
CA LEU A 216 -12.80 26.10 3.27
C LEU A 216 -11.86 24.90 3.42
N ASN A 217 -11.87 24.22 4.57
CA ASN A 217 -11.10 23.00 4.78
C ASN A 217 -11.88 21.72 4.45
N GLU A 218 -13.24 21.79 4.39
CA GLU A 218 -14.08 20.59 4.25
C GLU A 218 -14.86 20.51 2.93
N VAL A 219 -14.86 21.59 2.16
CA VAL A 219 -15.63 21.62 0.91
C VAL A 219 -15.06 20.66 -0.13
N ASP A 220 -15.93 19.81 -0.70
CA ASP A 220 -15.56 18.92 -1.82
C ASP A 220 -15.32 19.76 -3.09
N LEU A 221 -14.11 19.63 -3.63
CA LEU A 221 -13.64 20.34 -4.81
C LEU A 221 -13.36 19.40 -5.99
N GLY A 222 -13.79 18.14 -5.90
CA GLY A 222 -13.58 17.14 -6.96
C GLY A 222 -12.23 16.42 -6.86
N HIS A 223 -12.02 15.41 -7.69
CA HIS A 223 -10.80 14.57 -7.67
C HIS A 223 -10.44 14.01 -6.29
N ASN A 224 -11.46 13.66 -5.50
CA ASN A 224 -11.31 13.23 -4.11
C ASN A 224 -10.58 14.24 -3.22
N THR A 225 -10.61 15.53 -3.59
CA THR A 225 -9.89 16.62 -2.92
C THR A 225 -10.86 17.44 -2.08
N PHE A 226 -10.57 17.53 -0.80
CA PHE A 226 -11.36 18.27 0.18
C PHE A 226 -10.55 19.45 0.72
N GLY A 227 -11.17 20.64 0.71
CA GLY A 227 -10.53 21.86 1.15
C GLY A 227 -9.64 22.54 0.12
N ILE A 228 -9.46 23.84 0.33
CA ILE A 228 -8.81 24.74 -0.63
C ILE A 228 -7.32 24.50 -0.82
N ALA A 229 -6.60 24.07 0.23
CA ALA A 229 -5.15 23.89 0.15
C ALA A 229 -4.79 22.67 -0.67
N ALA A 230 -5.48 21.54 -0.45
CA ALA A 230 -5.34 20.35 -1.26
C ALA A 230 -5.73 20.62 -2.71
N ALA A 231 -6.84 21.37 -2.95
CA ALA A 231 -7.27 21.73 -4.29
C ALA A 231 -6.27 22.66 -5.01
N ALA A 232 -5.63 23.60 -4.32
CA ALA A 232 -4.59 24.46 -4.91
C ALA A 232 -3.41 23.63 -5.43
N GLN A 233 -3.02 22.58 -4.70
CA GLN A 233 -1.98 21.66 -5.16
C GLN A 233 -2.47 20.78 -6.31
N THR A 234 -3.65 20.18 -6.19
CA THR A 234 -4.22 19.28 -7.21
C THR A 234 -4.43 19.97 -8.55
N TYR A 235 -5.02 21.17 -8.55
CA TYR A 235 -5.38 21.85 -9.79
C TYR A 235 -4.28 22.75 -10.35
N PHE A 236 -3.38 23.28 -9.52
CA PHE A 236 -2.39 24.29 -9.94
C PHE A 236 -0.97 23.99 -9.51
N ASN A 237 -0.73 22.97 -8.69
CA ASN A 237 0.57 22.66 -8.07
C ASN A 237 1.19 23.88 -7.37
N LYS A 238 0.37 24.64 -6.62
CA LYS A 238 0.76 25.88 -5.95
C LYS A 238 0.29 25.88 -4.49
N PRO A 239 1.03 26.49 -3.56
CA PRO A 239 0.50 26.81 -2.24
C PRO A 239 -0.55 27.92 -2.36
N LEU A 240 -1.48 28.01 -1.39
CA LEU A 240 -2.56 28.99 -1.38
C LEU A 240 -2.09 30.44 -1.54
N SER A 241 -0.94 30.80 -0.97
CA SER A 241 -0.37 32.14 -1.01
C SER A 241 0.08 32.59 -2.42
N GLN A 242 0.23 31.66 -3.36
CA GLN A 242 0.66 31.92 -4.74
C GLN A 242 -0.48 31.87 -5.76
N LEU A 243 -1.72 31.66 -5.30
CA LEU A 243 -2.88 31.68 -6.18
C LEU A 243 -3.20 33.12 -6.61
N ASP A 244 -3.43 33.31 -7.90
CA ASP A 244 -3.96 34.53 -8.47
C ASP A 244 -5.51 34.58 -8.45
N ILE A 245 -6.09 35.69 -8.93
CA ILE A 245 -7.56 35.90 -8.94
C ILE A 245 -8.26 34.84 -9.80
N ALA A 246 -7.71 34.52 -10.98
CA ALA A 246 -8.30 33.55 -11.89
C ALA A 246 -8.31 32.14 -11.30
N GLN A 247 -7.21 31.75 -10.64
CA GLN A 247 -7.07 30.45 -9.97
C GLN A 247 -7.98 30.33 -8.73
N ALA A 248 -8.02 31.36 -7.87
CA ALA A 248 -8.93 31.41 -6.73
C ALA A 248 -10.40 31.35 -7.15
N ALA A 249 -10.79 32.07 -8.21
CA ALA A 249 -12.14 31.99 -8.76
C ALA A 249 -12.46 30.62 -9.40
N SER A 250 -11.45 29.96 -9.96
CA SER A 250 -11.60 28.60 -10.52
C SER A 250 -11.89 27.58 -9.41
N LEU A 251 -11.16 27.62 -8.30
CA LEU A 251 -11.45 26.75 -7.13
C LEU A 251 -12.84 27.04 -6.57
N ALA A 252 -13.23 28.33 -6.45
CA ALA A 252 -14.56 28.74 -5.96
C ALA A 252 -15.70 28.35 -6.92
N ALA A 253 -15.40 27.91 -8.15
CA ALA A 253 -16.39 27.39 -9.08
C ALA A 253 -16.87 25.99 -8.79
N LEU A 254 -16.02 25.16 -8.17
CA LEU A 254 -16.17 23.72 -8.01
C LEU A 254 -17.28 23.31 -7.03
N PRO A 255 -17.48 23.95 -5.84
CA PRO A 255 -18.43 23.48 -4.83
C PRO A 255 -19.85 23.27 -5.34
N LYS A 256 -20.26 24.05 -6.33
CA LYS A 256 -21.60 23.97 -6.91
C LYS A 256 -21.88 22.65 -7.62
N ALA A 257 -20.90 22.11 -8.35
CA ALA A 257 -20.96 20.86 -9.07
C ALA A 257 -19.54 20.47 -9.51
N PRO A 258 -18.73 19.82 -8.66
CA PRO A 258 -17.33 19.55 -8.94
C PRO A 258 -17.11 18.82 -10.27
N THR A 259 -17.91 17.80 -10.56
CA THR A 259 -17.81 17.04 -11.83
C THR A 259 -18.12 17.87 -13.07
N ASN A 260 -19.10 18.81 -13.00
CA ASN A 260 -19.52 19.58 -14.15
C ASN A 260 -18.63 20.78 -14.45
N TYR A 261 -17.91 21.30 -13.45
CA TYR A 261 -16.99 22.43 -13.57
C TYR A 261 -15.52 22.01 -13.46
N ASP A 262 -15.27 20.72 -13.64
CA ASP A 262 -13.92 20.15 -13.67
C ASP A 262 -13.11 20.73 -14.84
N PRO A 263 -12.02 21.45 -14.61
CA PRO A 263 -11.25 22.08 -15.67
C PRO A 263 -10.51 21.10 -16.58
N PHE A 264 -10.29 19.85 -16.15
CA PHE A 264 -9.66 18.80 -16.96
C PHE A 264 -10.64 18.19 -17.97
N PHE A 265 -11.88 17.93 -17.54
CA PHE A 265 -12.89 17.25 -18.36
C PHE A 265 -13.91 18.20 -19.00
N HIS A 266 -14.19 19.35 -18.37
CA HIS A 266 -15.19 20.34 -18.82
C HIS A 266 -14.64 21.78 -18.87
N PRO A 267 -13.55 22.05 -19.62
CA PRO A 267 -12.82 23.32 -19.56
C PRO A 267 -13.67 24.55 -19.92
N GLN A 268 -14.63 24.43 -20.84
CA GLN A 268 -15.50 25.55 -21.24
C GLN A 268 -16.53 25.94 -20.18
N ASP A 269 -17.12 24.95 -19.52
CA ASP A 269 -18.06 25.19 -18.42
C ASP A 269 -17.34 25.74 -17.20
N ALA A 270 -16.15 25.21 -16.89
CA ALA A 270 -15.27 25.71 -15.85
C ALA A 270 -14.86 27.16 -16.10
N LEU A 271 -14.42 27.51 -17.32
CA LEU A 271 -14.07 28.87 -17.72
C LEU A 271 -15.26 29.83 -17.58
N THR A 272 -16.43 29.43 -18.06
CA THR A 272 -17.65 30.24 -17.98
C THR A 272 -18.03 30.50 -16.51
N ARG A 273 -17.95 29.49 -15.66
CA ARG A 273 -18.26 29.60 -14.22
C ARG A 273 -17.22 30.45 -13.50
N ARG A 274 -15.92 30.30 -13.78
CA ARG A 274 -14.84 31.15 -13.27
C ARG A 274 -15.11 32.62 -13.56
N ASN A 275 -15.35 32.94 -14.81
CA ASN A 275 -15.58 34.34 -15.25
C ASN A 275 -16.82 34.95 -14.61
N PHE A 276 -17.87 34.16 -14.39
CA PHE A 276 -19.03 34.58 -13.61
C PHE A 276 -18.66 34.96 -12.17
N ILE A 277 -17.76 34.18 -11.52
CA ILE A 277 -17.32 34.45 -10.13
C ILE A 277 -16.43 35.68 -10.08
N ILE A 278 -15.51 35.88 -11.04
CA ILE A 278 -14.71 37.11 -11.18
C ILE A 278 -15.64 38.34 -11.26
N GLY A 279 -16.68 38.27 -12.10
CA GLY A 279 -17.69 39.35 -12.19
C GLY A 279 -18.45 39.59 -10.86
N ARG A 280 -18.66 38.57 -10.05
CA ARG A 280 -19.24 38.71 -8.70
C ARG A 280 -18.27 39.34 -7.71
N MET A 281 -17.00 38.95 -7.72
CA MET A 281 -15.93 39.53 -6.90
C MET A 281 -15.79 41.04 -7.20
N LEU A 282 -15.89 41.44 -8.49
CA LEU A 282 -15.92 42.84 -8.89
C LEU A 282 -17.17 43.57 -8.35
N ALA A 283 -18.35 42.95 -8.50
CA ALA A 283 -19.61 43.53 -8.01
C ALA A 283 -19.68 43.66 -6.49
N ASP A 284 -18.93 42.86 -5.75
CA ASP A 284 -18.78 42.90 -4.31
C ASP A 284 -17.68 43.90 -3.87
N GLY A 285 -16.93 44.48 -4.79
CA GLY A 285 -15.84 45.41 -4.51
C GLY A 285 -14.58 44.75 -3.99
N ALA A 286 -14.47 43.43 -4.11
CA ALA A 286 -13.31 42.65 -3.69
C ALA A 286 -12.09 42.83 -4.60
N ILE A 287 -12.32 43.14 -5.87
CA ILE A 287 -11.30 43.43 -6.89
C ILE A 287 -11.67 44.62 -7.72
N THR A 288 -10.71 45.27 -8.32
CA THR A 288 -10.91 46.41 -9.25
C THR A 288 -11.28 45.90 -10.65
N GLN A 289 -11.84 46.83 -11.49
CA GLN A 289 -12.16 46.52 -12.87
C GLN A 289 -10.94 46.03 -13.66
N ALA A 290 -9.79 46.69 -13.52
CA ALA A 290 -8.56 46.28 -14.19
C ALA A 290 -8.09 44.86 -13.79
N GLN A 291 -8.23 44.50 -12.52
CA GLN A 291 -7.94 43.15 -12.04
C GLN A 291 -8.92 42.13 -12.62
N ALA A 292 -10.21 42.49 -12.68
CA ALA A 292 -11.23 41.59 -13.25
C ALA A 292 -11.00 41.34 -14.74
N ASP A 293 -10.64 42.38 -15.50
CA ASP A 293 -10.34 42.29 -16.94
C ASP A 293 -9.10 41.38 -17.18
N THR A 294 -8.04 41.57 -16.38
CA THR A 294 -6.82 40.77 -16.46
C THR A 294 -7.13 39.27 -16.14
N ALA A 295 -7.79 39.00 -15.02
CA ALA A 295 -8.11 37.64 -14.59
C ALA A 295 -9.09 36.93 -15.56
N THR A 296 -10.01 37.67 -16.20
CA THR A 296 -10.93 37.12 -17.21
C THR A 296 -10.22 36.72 -18.49
N ALA A 297 -9.21 37.53 -18.91
CA ALA A 297 -8.41 37.24 -20.10
C ALA A 297 -7.42 36.10 -19.93
N GLU A 298 -7.12 35.71 -18.69
CA GLU A 298 -6.17 34.63 -18.38
C GLU A 298 -6.72 33.26 -18.81
N PRO A 299 -5.91 32.45 -19.55
CA PRO A 299 -6.34 31.11 -19.94
C PRO A 299 -6.48 30.21 -18.71
N LEU A 300 -7.48 29.33 -18.74
CA LEU A 300 -7.63 28.27 -17.72
C LEU A 300 -6.66 27.14 -18.05
N LEU A 301 -5.53 27.10 -17.37
CA LEU A 301 -4.50 26.08 -17.52
C LEU A 301 -4.39 25.29 -16.21
N PRO A 302 -5.19 24.21 -16.03
CA PRO A 302 -4.99 23.33 -14.92
C PRO A 302 -3.66 22.60 -15.12
N HIS A 303 -2.88 22.50 -14.07
CA HIS A 303 -1.67 21.70 -14.07
C HIS A 303 -2.11 20.24 -13.98
N ALA A 304 -1.79 19.45 -15.01
CA ALA A 304 -1.89 18.00 -14.92
C ALA A 304 -0.78 17.50 -13.98
N GLY A 305 -0.84 17.91 -12.71
CA GLY A 305 -0.02 17.36 -11.68
C GLY A 305 -0.46 15.91 -11.44
N SER A 306 0.47 15.03 -11.20
CA SER A 306 0.15 13.72 -10.64
C SER A 306 -0.71 13.97 -9.40
N THR A 307 -1.92 13.46 -9.39
CA THR A 307 -2.78 13.37 -8.21
C THR A 307 -2.04 12.54 -7.16
N GLY A 308 -1.43 13.21 -6.17
CA GLY A 308 -0.56 12.60 -5.18
C GLY A 308 0.77 12.07 -5.75
N PRO A 309 1.75 11.75 -4.94
CA PRO A 309 2.81 10.86 -5.36
C PRO A 309 2.10 9.52 -5.70
N ALA A 310 1.87 9.29 -7.00
CA ALA A 310 1.69 7.94 -7.46
C ALA A 310 2.90 7.23 -6.88
N ALA A 311 2.67 6.29 -5.96
CA ALA A 311 3.74 5.44 -5.46
C ALA A 311 4.56 5.07 -6.69
N SER A 312 5.76 5.65 -6.80
CA SER A 312 6.57 5.51 -8.00
C SER A 312 6.69 4.02 -8.21
N GLY A 313 6.29 3.49 -9.33
CA GLY A 313 5.89 2.09 -9.67
C GLY A 313 6.61 0.89 -9.02
N GLY A 314 7.31 1.09 -7.91
CA GLY A 314 7.99 0.09 -7.09
C GLY A 314 7.60 0.10 -5.61
N ASP A 315 7.04 1.19 -5.08
CA ASP A 315 6.87 1.38 -3.63
C ASP A 315 5.52 0.86 -3.11
N GLY A 316 4.55 0.54 -3.99
CA GLY A 316 3.19 0.15 -3.62
C GLY A 316 3.13 -1.06 -2.68
N TYR A 317 3.97 -2.07 -2.89
CA TYR A 317 4.02 -3.25 -2.00
C TYR A 317 4.49 -2.90 -0.60
N PHE A 318 5.47 -2.01 -0.47
CA PHE A 318 5.97 -1.55 0.82
C PHE A 318 4.92 -0.66 1.52
N ALA A 319 4.33 0.27 0.79
CA ALA A 319 3.29 1.16 1.30
C ALA A 319 2.05 0.40 1.82
N ASP A 320 1.58 -0.61 1.08
CA ASP A 320 0.47 -1.46 1.51
C ASP A 320 0.81 -2.27 2.77
N ALA A 321 2.04 -2.78 2.87
CA ALA A 321 2.50 -3.49 4.06
C ALA A 321 2.58 -2.55 5.29
N VAL A 322 3.08 -1.33 5.12
CA VAL A 322 3.07 -0.29 6.17
C VAL A 322 1.64 0.05 6.59
N LYS A 323 0.73 0.25 5.62
CA LYS A 323 -0.69 0.51 5.91
C LYS A 323 -1.33 -0.62 6.70
N ALA A 324 -1.03 -1.87 6.37
CA ALA A 324 -1.54 -3.04 7.10
C ALA A 324 -1.01 -3.08 8.54
N ASP A 325 0.29 -2.85 8.76
CA ASP A 325 0.90 -2.80 10.10
C ASP A 325 0.32 -1.64 10.93
N LEU A 326 0.20 -0.44 10.35
CA LEU A 326 -0.45 0.70 11.02
C LEU A 326 -1.90 0.39 11.40
N THR A 327 -2.65 -0.23 10.49
CA THR A 327 -4.06 -0.57 10.74
C THR A 327 -4.18 -1.58 11.88
N GLN A 328 -3.28 -2.54 11.96
CA GLN A 328 -3.23 -3.50 13.05
C GLN A 328 -2.90 -2.84 14.39
N ARG A 329 -1.99 -1.85 14.43
CA ARG A 329 -1.55 -1.17 15.65
C ARG A 329 -2.51 -0.10 16.15
N PHE A 330 -3.05 0.73 15.22
CA PHE A 330 -3.79 1.95 15.58
C PHE A 330 -5.26 1.92 15.17
N GLY A 331 -5.69 0.91 14.40
CA GLY A 331 -7.03 0.82 13.83
C GLY A 331 -7.21 1.65 12.55
N ALA A 332 -8.21 1.26 11.74
CA ALA A 332 -8.43 1.83 10.41
C ALA A 332 -8.78 3.34 10.45
N ASP A 333 -9.54 3.77 11.45
CA ASP A 333 -9.95 5.19 11.56
C ASP A 333 -8.75 6.10 11.84
N ALA A 334 -7.86 5.72 12.76
CA ALA A 334 -6.65 6.48 13.05
C ALA A 334 -5.72 6.57 11.83
N VAL A 335 -5.63 5.49 11.06
CA VAL A 335 -4.77 5.44 9.86
C VAL A 335 -5.34 6.27 8.71
N ASN A 336 -6.66 6.20 8.47
CA ASN A 336 -7.28 6.86 7.32
C ASN A 336 -7.65 8.33 7.58
N GLN A 337 -7.81 8.75 8.85
CA GLN A 337 -8.35 10.06 9.22
C GLN A 337 -7.58 10.74 10.34
N GLY A 338 -6.61 10.06 10.95
CA GLY A 338 -5.90 10.53 12.14
C GLY A 338 -4.68 11.42 11.85
N GLY A 339 -4.27 11.60 10.61
CA GLY A 339 -3.13 12.45 10.24
C GLY A 339 -1.80 11.97 10.83
N LEU A 340 -1.56 10.66 10.81
CA LEU A 340 -0.32 10.09 11.32
C LEU A 340 0.86 10.49 10.42
N ILE A 341 1.99 10.82 11.03
CA ILE A 341 3.27 11.00 10.37
C ILE A 341 4.11 9.76 10.66
N VAL A 342 4.41 9.01 9.61
CA VAL A 342 5.05 7.70 9.70
C VAL A 342 6.42 7.77 9.05
N HIS A 343 7.48 7.51 9.82
CA HIS A 343 8.82 7.33 9.30
C HIS A 343 9.10 5.83 9.20
N THR A 344 9.53 5.40 8.03
CA THR A 344 9.78 3.99 7.71
C THR A 344 11.27 3.74 7.50
N SER A 345 11.61 2.46 7.45
CA SER A 345 12.96 1.97 7.17
C SER A 345 13.31 1.95 5.67
N LEU A 346 12.40 2.36 4.78
CA LEU A 346 12.58 2.29 3.32
C LEU A 346 13.71 3.20 2.85
N ASP A 347 14.72 2.62 2.18
CA ASP A 347 15.72 3.36 1.42
C ASP A 347 15.29 3.45 -0.05
N GLN A 348 15.04 4.66 -0.53
CA GLN A 348 14.50 4.89 -1.87
C GLN A 348 15.46 4.45 -2.99
N THR A 349 16.77 4.56 -2.77
CA THR A 349 17.79 4.12 -3.70
C THR A 349 17.80 2.60 -3.81
N LEU A 350 17.78 1.91 -2.66
CA LEU A 350 17.75 0.45 -2.61
C LEU A 350 16.43 -0.10 -3.13
N GLN A 351 15.30 0.55 -2.84
CA GLN A 351 13.99 0.18 -3.40
C GLN A 351 13.97 0.24 -4.92
N THR A 352 14.54 1.31 -5.49
CA THR A 352 14.65 1.47 -6.95
C THR A 352 15.55 0.40 -7.56
N ALA A 353 16.67 0.10 -6.91
CA ALA A 353 17.59 -0.97 -7.32
C ALA A 353 16.91 -2.35 -7.26
N ALA A 354 16.17 -2.64 -6.18
CA ALA A 354 15.42 -3.88 -6.01
C ALA A 354 14.36 -4.08 -7.11
N THR A 355 13.57 -3.04 -7.37
CA THR A 355 12.56 -3.05 -8.43
C THR A 355 13.19 -3.28 -9.80
N THR A 356 14.33 -2.64 -10.05
CA THR A 356 15.07 -2.77 -11.30
C THR A 356 15.63 -4.19 -11.48
N ALA A 357 16.30 -4.72 -10.46
CA ALA A 357 16.89 -6.07 -10.50
C ALA A 357 15.81 -7.16 -10.68
N VAL A 358 14.69 -7.08 -9.93
CA VAL A 358 13.57 -8.03 -10.08
C VAL A 358 13.01 -7.96 -11.51
N ARG A 359 12.71 -6.77 -12.02
CA ARG A 359 12.16 -6.61 -13.37
C ARG A 359 13.12 -7.07 -14.46
N ASN A 360 14.41 -6.76 -14.35
CA ASN A 360 15.43 -7.22 -15.32
C ASN A 360 15.56 -8.74 -15.31
N GLY A 361 15.59 -9.35 -14.13
CA GLY A 361 15.70 -10.81 -14.02
C GLY A 361 14.47 -11.54 -14.54
N LEU A 362 13.25 -11.06 -14.22
CA LEU A 362 12.01 -11.64 -14.74
C LEU A 362 11.86 -11.47 -16.25
N GLU A 363 12.25 -10.32 -16.80
CA GLU A 363 12.25 -10.07 -18.23
C GLU A 363 13.27 -10.97 -18.94
N HIS A 364 14.48 -11.10 -18.37
CA HIS A 364 15.51 -12.01 -18.90
C HIS A 364 15.04 -13.47 -18.94
N TYR A 365 14.49 -13.94 -17.81
CA TYR A 365 13.94 -15.29 -17.72
C TYR A 365 12.80 -15.51 -18.73
N ASP A 366 11.85 -14.59 -18.82
CA ASP A 366 10.67 -14.70 -19.66
C ASP A 366 11.02 -14.75 -21.16
N ARG A 367 12.05 -13.99 -21.57
CA ARG A 367 12.56 -14.03 -22.94
C ARG A 367 13.22 -15.36 -23.29
N ILE A 368 13.82 -16.06 -22.35
CA ILE A 368 14.51 -17.34 -22.62
C ILE A 368 13.54 -18.51 -22.53
N TYR A 369 12.66 -18.51 -21.52
CA TYR A 369 11.84 -19.67 -21.16
C TYR A 369 10.32 -19.42 -21.29
N GLY A 370 9.85 -18.17 -21.18
CA GLY A 370 8.43 -17.81 -21.22
C GLY A 370 7.82 -17.80 -22.61
N GLY A 371 8.63 -17.52 -23.63
CA GLY A 371 8.18 -17.39 -25.02
C GLY A 371 7.30 -16.16 -25.28
N TRP A 372 6.79 -16.03 -26.50
CA TRP A 372 5.93 -14.91 -26.91
C TRP A 372 4.52 -15.05 -26.35
N HIS A 373 4.01 -14.02 -25.66
CA HIS A 373 2.70 -14.04 -25.00
C HIS A 373 1.57 -13.49 -25.87
N GLY A 374 1.89 -12.90 -27.02
CA GLY A 374 0.90 -12.37 -27.95
C GLY A 374 0.82 -10.84 -27.95
N LEU A 375 -0.18 -10.35 -28.66
CA LEU A 375 -0.42 -8.93 -28.90
C LEU A 375 -1.10 -8.27 -27.68
N VAL A 376 -0.95 -6.96 -27.57
CA VAL A 376 -1.76 -6.15 -26.62
C VAL A 376 -3.18 -6.03 -27.14
N ALA A 377 -3.34 -5.71 -28.43
CA ALA A 377 -4.62 -5.59 -29.13
C ALA A 377 -4.39 -5.71 -30.65
N HIS A 378 -5.48 -5.73 -31.42
CA HIS A 378 -5.45 -5.64 -32.89
C HIS A 378 -6.48 -4.61 -33.35
N VAL A 379 -6.15 -3.83 -34.38
CA VAL A 379 -7.02 -2.83 -34.99
C VAL A 379 -7.24 -3.17 -36.45
N ASP A 380 -8.48 -3.55 -36.79
CA ASP A 380 -8.93 -3.74 -38.17
C ASP A 380 -9.36 -2.40 -38.76
N ASP A 381 -8.44 -1.67 -39.40
CA ASP A 381 -8.76 -0.42 -40.11
C ASP A 381 -8.18 -0.45 -41.54
N PRO A 382 -9.02 -0.45 -42.54
CA PRO A 382 -8.59 -0.38 -43.98
C PRO A 382 -7.79 0.88 -44.30
N ALA A 383 -7.94 1.95 -43.50
CA ALA A 383 -7.24 3.21 -43.65
C ALA A 383 -5.99 3.33 -42.75
N LEU A 384 -5.51 2.23 -42.17
CA LEU A 384 -4.43 2.17 -41.15
C LEU A 384 -3.23 3.05 -41.50
N ALA A 385 -2.83 3.10 -42.77
CA ALA A 385 -1.67 3.91 -43.22
C ALA A 385 -1.78 5.41 -42.88
N THR A 386 -3.00 5.92 -42.75
CA THR A 386 -3.31 7.33 -42.44
C THR A 386 -3.91 7.54 -41.05
N SER A 387 -4.68 6.59 -40.54
CA SER A 387 -5.43 6.64 -39.26
C SER A 387 -4.65 6.17 -38.04
N TRP A 388 -3.55 5.42 -38.20
CA TRP A 388 -2.83 4.73 -37.14
C TRP A 388 -2.55 5.56 -35.89
N ARG A 389 -2.34 6.88 -36.05
CA ARG A 389 -2.09 7.80 -34.91
C ARG A 389 -3.32 7.92 -34.01
N ALA A 390 -4.48 8.08 -34.63
CA ALA A 390 -5.75 8.20 -33.93
C ALA A 390 -6.15 6.86 -33.29
N ASP A 391 -5.83 5.75 -33.95
CA ASP A 391 -6.16 4.42 -33.45
C ASP A 391 -5.24 4.00 -32.29
N LEU A 392 -3.95 4.30 -32.40
CA LEU A 392 -2.98 4.13 -31.30
C LEU A 392 -3.34 4.99 -30.07
N ALA A 393 -3.80 6.24 -30.29
CA ALA A 393 -4.19 7.15 -29.21
C ALA A 393 -5.44 6.70 -28.43
N LYS A 394 -6.26 5.79 -28.99
CA LYS A 394 -7.41 5.19 -28.30
C LYS A 394 -7.02 4.01 -27.41
N GLN A 395 -5.80 3.50 -27.55
CA GLN A 395 -5.35 2.34 -26.79
C GLN A 395 -4.91 2.75 -25.39
N ALA A 396 -5.45 2.08 -24.38
CA ALA A 396 -4.99 2.26 -23.01
C ALA A 396 -3.60 1.63 -22.82
N THR A 397 -2.74 2.32 -22.10
CA THR A 397 -1.44 1.76 -21.71
C THR A 397 -1.66 0.59 -20.76
N PRO A 398 -1.14 -0.62 -21.05
CA PRO A 398 -1.24 -1.75 -20.13
C PRO A 398 -0.63 -1.42 -18.77
N PRO A 399 -1.29 -1.77 -17.65
CA PRO A 399 -0.69 -1.62 -16.35
C PRO A 399 0.62 -2.41 -16.25
N GLY A 400 1.58 -1.92 -15.49
CA GLY A 400 2.90 -2.56 -15.32
C GLY A 400 3.86 -2.44 -16.50
N MET A 401 3.53 -1.73 -17.56
CA MET A 401 4.45 -1.41 -18.63
C MET A 401 5.61 -0.54 -18.10
N ARG A 402 6.86 -0.86 -18.49
CA ARG A 402 8.04 -0.07 -18.04
C ARG A 402 8.01 1.34 -18.66
N HIS A 403 8.53 2.33 -17.94
CA HIS A 403 8.54 3.75 -18.39
C HIS A 403 9.30 3.97 -19.72
N ASN A 404 10.29 3.14 -20.02
CA ASN A 404 11.03 3.20 -21.28
C ASN A 404 10.37 2.42 -22.42
N TRP A 405 9.27 1.71 -22.16
CA TRP A 405 8.47 1.03 -23.18
C TRP A 405 7.35 1.95 -23.67
N ARG A 406 6.81 1.64 -24.83
CA ARG A 406 5.68 2.35 -25.44
C ARG A 406 4.83 1.39 -26.25
N LEU A 407 3.58 1.76 -26.47
CA LEU A 407 2.73 1.08 -27.44
C LEU A 407 3.15 1.47 -28.84
N GLY A 408 3.19 0.48 -29.72
CA GLY A 408 3.41 0.65 -31.14
C GLY A 408 2.37 -0.11 -31.93
N ILE A 409 1.99 0.43 -33.10
CA ILE A 409 1.10 -0.24 -34.06
C ILE A 409 1.90 -0.66 -35.26
N VAL A 410 1.79 -1.91 -35.65
CA VAL A 410 2.45 -2.46 -36.84
C VAL A 410 1.78 -1.91 -38.10
N LEU A 411 2.58 -1.25 -38.96
CA LEU A 411 2.12 -0.66 -40.22
C LEU A 411 2.40 -1.54 -41.42
N ALA A 412 3.43 -2.34 -41.35
CA ALA A 412 3.82 -3.33 -42.34
C ALA A 412 4.79 -4.31 -41.70
N ALA A 413 4.77 -5.55 -42.13
CA ALA A 413 5.75 -6.56 -41.73
C ALA A 413 6.16 -7.39 -42.96
N ASP A 414 7.43 -7.78 -43.00
CA ASP A 414 8.01 -8.74 -43.94
C ASP A 414 8.81 -9.79 -43.17
N GLY A 415 9.46 -10.70 -43.83
CA GLY A 415 10.24 -11.77 -43.20
C GLY A 415 11.37 -11.25 -42.28
N GLY A 416 11.95 -10.08 -42.57
CA GLY A 416 13.10 -9.53 -41.87
C GLY A 416 12.82 -8.47 -40.83
N ALA A 417 11.69 -7.72 -40.95
CA ALA A 417 11.40 -6.61 -40.08
C ALA A 417 9.90 -6.19 -40.07
N ALA A 418 9.48 -5.50 -39.03
CA ALA A 418 8.23 -4.76 -39.03
C ALA A 418 8.48 -3.26 -38.96
N ARG A 419 7.68 -2.47 -39.69
CA ARG A 419 7.58 -1.04 -39.56
C ARG A 419 6.48 -0.70 -38.56
N VAL A 420 6.83 0.01 -37.51
CA VAL A 420 5.96 0.28 -36.37
C VAL A 420 5.80 1.79 -36.17
N GLY A 421 4.55 2.23 -36.01
CA GLY A 421 4.19 3.60 -35.64
C GLY A 421 4.04 3.72 -34.12
N PHE A 422 4.58 4.77 -33.50
CA PHE A 422 4.49 5.02 -32.04
C PHE A 422 4.51 6.51 -31.74
N ALA A 423 4.08 6.89 -30.52
CA ALA A 423 4.24 8.26 -30.02
C ALA A 423 5.55 8.39 -29.24
N ASP A 424 6.26 9.49 -29.46
CA ASP A 424 7.43 9.83 -28.66
C ASP A 424 6.99 10.27 -27.25
N PRO A 425 7.49 9.67 -26.16
CA PRO A 425 6.98 9.91 -24.83
C PRO A 425 7.24 11.32 -24.30
N LEU A 426 8.28 12.00 -24.78
CA LEU A 426 8.65 13.35 -24.33
C LEU A 426 7.91 14.45 -25.10
N SER A 427 7.69 14.27 -26.40
CA SER A 427 7.12 15.27 -27.28
C SER A 427 5.70 14.96 -27.73
N ASN A 428 5.19 13.78 -27.41
CA ASN A 428 3.93 13.20 -27.93
C ASN A 428 3.81 13.28 -29.47
N THR A 429 4.96 13.37 -30.16
CA THR A 429 5.00 13.41 -31.62
C THR A 429 4.96 12.00 -32.18
N ALA A 430 4.14 11.80 -33.19
CA ALA A 430 4.05 10.52 -33.88
C ALA A 430 5.31 10.26 -34.71
N ARG A 431 5.94 9.09 -34.51
CA ARG A 431 7.14 8.62 -35.20
C ARG A 431 6.94 7.21 -35.73
N THR A 432 7.81 6.81 -36.63
CA THR A 432 7.90 5.43 -37.09
C THR A 432 9.30 4.89 -36.86
N GLY A 433 9.40 3.61 -36.52
CA GLY A 433 10.65 2.88 -36.33
C GLY A 433 10.62 1.54 -37.02
N THR A 434 11.76 0.87 -37.07
CA THR A 434 11.90 -0.48 -37.59
C THR A 434 12.17 -1.44 -36.43
N LEU A 435 11.42 -2.51 -36.36
CA LEU A 435 11.61 -3.64 -35.45
C LEU A 435 12.21 -4.78 -36.26
N PRO A 436 13.54 -4.96 -36.25
CA PRO A 436 14.20 -6.01 -37.02
C PRO A 436 14.06 -7.36 -36.29
N LEU A 437 14.08 -8.44 -37.04
CA LEU A 437 14.01 -9.82 -36.53
C LEU A 437 15.00 -10.10 -35.40
N GLN A 438 16.23 -9.55 -35.51
CA GLN A 438 17.25 -9.71 -34.46
C GLN A 438 16.83 -9.23 -33.08
N ASN A 439 15.95 -8.22 -32.99
CA ASN A 439 15.45 -7.63 -31.72
C ASN A 439 14.18 -8.31 -31.22
N MET A 440 13.79 -9.42 -31.85
CA MET A 440 12.65 -10.25 -31.42
C MET A 440 12.94 -11.75 -31.55
N ARG A 441 14.23 -12.15 -31.73
CA ARG A 441 14.64 -13.55 -31.83
C ARG A 441 14.25 -14.42 -30.65
N TRP A 442 14.09 -13.82 -29.49
CA TRP A 442 13.62 -14.50 -28.28
C TRP A 442 12.19 -15.06 -28.42
N THR A 443 11.42 -14.62 -29.41
CA THR A 443 10.10 -15.19 -29.73
C THR A 443 10.19 -16.53 -30.47
N HIS A 444 11.42 -16.98 -30.78
CA HIS A 444 11.74 -18.17 -31.59
C HIS A 444 11.20 -18.13 -33.02
N THR A 445 10.68 -16.97 -33.48
CA THR A 445 10.31 -16.84 -34.91
C THR A 445 11.53 -16.66 -35.81
N SER A 446 11.46 -17.17 -36.99
CA SER A 446 12.42 -16.93 -38.11
C SER A 446 11.86 -15.95 -39.16
N ASP A 447 10.61 -15.55 -39.01
CA ASP A 447 9.86 -14.67 -39.93
C ASP A 447 8.95 -13.72 -39.12
N VAL A 448 9.21 -12.42 -39.25
CA VAL A 448 8.46 -11.40 -38.49
C VAL A 448 6.99 -11.41 -38.91
N ALA A 449 6.68 -11.57 -40.19
CA ALA A 449 5.33 -11.57 -40.71
C ALA A 449 4.52 -12.79 -40.28
N SER A 450 5.17 -13.84 -39.71
CA SER A 450 4.45 -15.00 -39.17
C SER A 450 3.75 -14.74 -37.85
N ILE A 451 4.16 -13.70 -37.11
CA ILE A 451 3.62 -13.38 -35.78
C ILE A 451 3.15 -11.93 -35.63
N LEU A 452 3.53 -11.03 -36.55
CA LEU A 452 3.13 -9.62 -36.52
C LEU A 452 2.47 -9.23 -37.85
N HIS A 453 1.27 -8.64 -37.77
CA HIS A 453 0.50 -8.23 -38.93
C HIS A 453 0.14 -6.73 -38.84
N PRO A 454 -0.10 -6.04 -39.97
CA PRO A 454 -0.58 -4.64 -39.93
C PRO A 454 -1.84 -4.51 -39.06
N GLY A 455 -1.85 -3.54 -38.15
CA GLY A 455 -2.89 -3.33 -37.17
C GLY A 455 -2.60 -3.89 -35.77
N ASP A 456 -1.59 -4.75 -35.64
CA ASP A 456 -1.19 -5.29 -34.33
C ASP A 456 -0.64 -4.21 -33.40
N ILE A 457 -1.15 -4.14 -32.17
CA ILE A 457 -0.66 -3.30 -31.09
C ILE A 457 0.32 -4.12 -30.24
N ILE A 458 1.55 -3.66 -30.15
CA ILE A 458 2.63 -4.31 -29.43
C ILE A 458 3.33 -3.35 -28.48
N MET A 459 4.04 -3.88 -27.49
CA MET A 459 4.95 -3.09 -26.64
C MET A 459 6.34 -3.08 -27.28
N VAL A 460 6.96 -1.89 -27.36
CA VAL A 460 8.29 -1.71 -27.94
C VAL A 460 9.14 -0.77 -27.10
N SER A 461 10.45 -0.95 -27.16
CA SER A 461 11.46 -0.01 -26.65
C SER A 461 12.36 0.50 -27.77
N GLY A 462 13.18 1.52 -27.49
CA GLY A 462 14.12 2.06 -28.47
C GLY A 462 13.57 3.27 -29.23
N GLY A 463 14.19 3.61 -30.34
CA GLY A 463 13.90 4.80 -31.18
C GLY A 463 13.68 4.46 -32.64
N LYS A 464 14.65 4.78 -33.54
CA LYS A 464 14.58 4.39 -34.95
C LYS A 464 14.64 2.87 -35.14
N THR A 465 15.47 2.20 -34.36
CA THR A 465 15.53 0.75 -34.22
C THR A 465 14.82 0.36 -32.94
N LEU A 466 13.82 -0.49 -33.05
CA LEU A 466 12.96 -0.93 -31.94
C LEU A 466 13.34 -2.33 -31.48
N ALA A 467 13.00 -2.64 -30.24
CA ALA A 467 12.98 -4.00 -29.69
C ALA A 467 11.55 -4.33 -29.27
N LEU A 468 11.15 -5.60 -29.43
CA LEU A 468 9.87 -6.11 -28.99
C LEU A 468 9.94 -6.40 -27.50
N GLU A 469 8.92 -5.94 -26.77
CA GLU A 469 8.82 -6.06 -25.32
C GLU A 469 7.51 -6.78 -24.93
N GLN A 470 7.53 -7.40 -23.74
CA GLN A 470 6.32 -7.97 -23.14
C GLN A 470 6.39 -7.96 -21.62
N ILE A 471 5.24 -7.98 -20.97
CA ILE A 471 5.12 -8.14 -19.52
C ILE A 471 5.28 -9.64 -19.20
N PRO A 472 6.25 -10.02 -18.33
CA PRO A 472 6.46 -11.40 -17.94
C PRO A 472 5.24 -12.03 -17.25
N LYS A 473 5.02 -13.33 -17.47
CA LYS A 473 4.05 -14.13 -16.72
C LYS A 473 4.63 -14.67 -15.42
N VAL A 474 5.94 -14.95 -15.43
CA VAL A 474 6.67 -15.35 -14.23
C VAL A 474 6.69 -14.20 -13.23
N GLN A 475 6.64 -14.53 -11.94
CA GLN A 475 6.67 -13.56 -10.85
C GLN A 475 7.93 -13.72 -10.02
N GLY A 476 8.32 -12.66 -9.31
CA GLY A 476 9.46 -12.67 -8.41
C GLY A 476 9.22 -11.75 -7.22
N ALA A 477 9.91 -12.01 -6.14
CA ALA A 477 9.88 -11.20 -4.94
C ALA A 477 11.30 -11.00 -4.42
N LEU A 478 11.55 -9.83 -3.83
CA LEU A 478 12.81 -9.49 -3.19
C LEU A 478 12.53 -8.74 -1.89
N ILE A 479 13.22 -9.12 -0.83
CA ILE A 479 13.30 -8.37 0.42
C ILE A 479 14.77 -8.11 0.74
N SER A 480 15.09 -6.89 1.16
CA SER A 480 16.40 -6.55 1.72
C SER A 480 16.24 -5.86 3.06
N MET A 481 17.12 -6.17 4.01
CA MET A 481 17.05 -5.64 5.36
C MET A 481 18.44 -5.51 6.02
N ASP A 482 18.54 -4.61 6.98
CA ASP A 482 19.65 -4.58 7.94
C ASP A 482 19.46 -5.74 8.94
N PRO A 483 20.33 -6.76 8.93
CA PRO A 483 20.15 -7.93 9.78
C PRO A 483 20.32 -7.61 11.27
N ARG A 484 21.02 -6.55 11.66
CA ARG A 484 21.25 -6.17 13.07
C ARG A 484 19.98 -5.62 13.71
N THR A 485 19.25 -4.78 12.98
CA THR A 485 18.08 -4.06 13.48
C THR A 485 16.76 -4.63 13.02
N GLY A 486 16.76 -5.44 11.96
CA GLY A 486 15.53 -5.91 11.30
C GLY A 486 14.87 -4.89 10.38
N ARG A 487 15.43 -3.68 10.21
CA ARG A 487 14.87 -2.64 9.32
C ARG A 487 14.84 -3.12 7.88
N VAL A 488 13.65 -3.17 7.27
CA VAL A 488 13.46 -3.57 5.87
C VAL A 488 13.76 -2.38 4.98
N LEU A 489 14.84 -2.45 4.22
CA LEU A 489 15.38 -1.36 3.40
C LEU A 489 14.72 -1.31 2.02
N ALA A 490 14.31 -2.47 1.49
CA ALA A 490 13.61 -2.59 0.21
C ALA A 490 12.71 -3.82 0.19
N MET A 491 11.56 -3.71 -0.49
CA MET A 491 10.61 -4.82 -0.64
C MET A 491 9.89 -4.74 -1.99
N VAL A 492 9.98 -5.80 -2.78
CA VAL A 492 9.32 -5.94 -4.09
C VAL A 492 8.51 -7.24 -4.08
N GLY A 493 7.20 -7.14 -4.22
CA GLY A 493 6.28 -8.29 -4.12
C GLY A 493 5.85 -8.88 -5.46
N GLY A 494 6.34 -8.36 -6.60
CA GLY A 494 5.97 -8.84 -7.93
C GLY A 494 6.53 -7.96 -9.05
N TRP A 495 6.18 -8.27 -10.30
CA TRP A 495 6.52 -7.45 -11.46
C TRP A 495 6.00 -6.01 -11.33
N SER A 496 4.73 -5.84 -10.98
CA SER A 496 4.08 -4.54 -10.82
C SER A 496 2.92 -4.63 -9.84
N HIS A 497 2.86 -3.70 -8.91
CA HIS A 497 1.76 -3.53 -7.97
C HIS A 497 0.44 -3.21 -8.69
N ASP A 498 0.48 -2.43 -9.78
CA ASP A 498 -0.70 -2.04 -10.57
C ASP A 498 -1.37 -3.25 -11.27
N ILE A 499 -0.59 -4.31 -11.57
CA ILE A 499 -1.14 -5.56 -12.12
C ILE A 499 -1.70 -6.44 -11.01
N SER A 500 -0.94 -6.55 -9.91
CA SER A 500 -1.29 -7.42 -8.79
C SER A 500 -0.76 -6.83 -7.48
N PRO A 501 -1.64 -6.38 -6.57
CA PRO A 501 -1.25 -5.91 -5.24
C PRO A 501 -0.83 -7.06 -4.31
N PHE A 502 -0.94 -8.31 -4.76
CA PHE A 502 -0.54 -9.49 -3.98
C PHE A 502 0.97 -9.47 -3.71
N ASN A 503 1.34 -9.20 -2.45
CA ASN A 503 2.73 -9.08 -2.02
C ASN A 503 3.33 -10.46 -1.73
N ARG A 504 4.13 -10.98 -2.68
CA ARG A 504 4.69 -12.33 -2.58
C ARG A 504 5.79 -12.46 -1.52
N VAL A 505 6.31 -11.35 -0.99
CA VAL A 505 7.24 -11.40 0.15
C VAL A 505 6.53 -11.86 1.42
N ILE A 506 5.31 -11.37 1.66
CA ILE A 506 4.58 -11.55 2.93
C ILE A 506 3.46 -12.59 2.80
N GLN A 507 2.76 -12.60 1.65
CA GLN A 507 1.50 -13.34 1.50
C GLN A 507 1.66 -14.69 0.80
N ALA A 508 2.68 -14.87 -0.05
CA ALA A 508 2.85 -16.11 -0.79
C ALA A 508 3.45 -17.21 0.11
N GLN A 509 2.65 -18.25 0.35
CA GLN A 509 3.08 -19.47 1.01
C GLN A 509 3.70 -20.39 -0.05
N ARG A 510 5.03 -20.55 -0.02
CA ARG A 510 5.79 -21.30 -1.03
C ARG A 510 6.77 -22.26 -0.37
N GLN A 511 7.10 -23.33 -1.08
CA GLN A 511 8.09 -24.28 -0.58
C GLN A 511 9.51 -23.71 -0.71
N PRO A 512 10.23 -23.53 0.41
CA PRO A 512 11.58 -22.99 0.40
C PRO A 512 12.63 -23.97 -0.14
N GLY A 513 12.30 -25.26 -0.24
CA GLY A 513 13.24 -26.33 -0.65
C GLY A 513 14.52 -26.30 0.16
N SER A 514 15.65 -26.49 -0.49
CA SER A 514 16.96 -26.59 0.20
C SER A 514 17.39 -25.34 0.97
N SER A 515 16.67 -24.20 0.88
CA SER A 515 17.02 -23.01 1.67
C SER A 515 16.76 -23.18 3.18
N VAL A 516 16.01 -24.22 3.62
CA VAL A 516 15.88 -24.54 5.05
C VAL A 516 17.07 -25.33 5.63
N LYS A 517 17.93 -25.91 4.78
CA LYS A 517 19.03 -26.77 5.20
C LYS A 517 19.97 -26.13 6.22
N PRO A 518 20.31 -24.83 6.17
CA PRO A 518 21.13 -24.21 7.21
C PRO A 518 20.60 -24.45 8.61
N LEU A 519 19.29 -24.42 8.82
CA LEU A 519 18.69 -24.66 10.14
C LEU A 519 18.76 -26.14 10.56
N VAL A 520 18.67 -27.08 9.61
CA VAL A 520 18.89 -28.51 9.87
C VAL A 520 20.34 -28.77 10.28
N TYR A 521 21.29 -28.16 9.59
CA TYR A 521 22.72 -28.31 9.88
C TYR A 521 23.10 -27.56 11.18
N LEU A 522 22.48 -26.40 11.46
CA LEU A 522 22.63 -25.73 12.77
C LEU A 522 22.23 -26.67 13.93
N THR A 523 21.09 -27.36 13.81
CA THR A 523 20.65 -28.33 14.79
C THR A 523 21.71 -29.42 15.02
N ALA A 524 22.44 -29.83 13.97
CA ALA A 524 23.53 -30.79 14.08
C ALA A 524 24.75 -30.21 14.84
N MET A 525 25.12 -28.94 14.52
CA MET A 525 26.24 -28.25 15.20
C MET A 525 25.94 -28.01 16.69
N GLU A 526 24.68 -27.73 17.05
CA GLU A 526 24.23 -27.59 18.45
C GLU A 526 24.27 -28.92 19.21
N GLN A 527 24.11 -30.04 18.52
CA GLN A 527 24.31 -31.37 19.10
C GLN A 527 25.78 -31.81 19.17
N GLY A 528 26.72 -30.92 18.82
CA GLY A 528 28.17 -31.13 18.94
C GLY A 528 28.81 -31.82 17.73
N LEU A 529 28.09 -31.96 16.61
CA LEU A 529 28.73 -32.43 15.38
C LEU A 529 29.69 -31.36 14.84
N GLN A 530 30.75 -31.80 14.15
CA GLN A 530 31.78 -30.93 13.60
C GLN A 530 31.54 -30.76 12.08
N PRO A 531 31.94 -29.62 11.46
CA PRO A 531 31.77 -29.38 10.03
C PRO A 531 32.39 -30.49 9.15
N ASP A 532 33.50 -31.05 9.55
CA ASP A 532 34.24 -32.09 8.82
C ASP A 532 33.80 -33.52 9.16
N ALA A 533 32.81 -33.70 10.07
CA ALA A 533 32.27 -35.03 10.41
C ALA A 533 31.64 -35.68 9.15
N PRO A 534 31.86 -37.01 8.95
CA PRO A 534 31.29 -37.67 7.77
C PRO A 534 29.77 -37.85 7.90
N VAL A 535 29.03 -37.54 6.85
CA VAL A 535 27.61 -37.86 6.64
C VAL A 535 27.46 -38.72 5.38
N LEU A 536 26.49 -39.64 5.41
CA LEU A 536 26.30 -40.60 4.33
C LEU A 536 25.43 -40.04 3.18
N ASP A 537 25.97 -39.81 1.99
CA ASP A 537 25.22 -39.52 0.78
C ASP A 537 25.02 -40.85 0.00
N ALA A 538 23.92 -41.52 0.34
CA ALA A 538 23.55 -42.83 -0.25
C ALA A 538 22.00 -42.93 -0.31
N PRO A 539 21.47 -43.91 -1.08
CA PRO A 539 20.01 -44.05 -1.23
C PRO A 539 19.29 -44.10 0.13
N PHE A 540 18.26 -43.26 0.26
CA PHE A 540 17.43 -43.15 1.46
C PHE A 540 16.05 -43.75 1.19
N VAL A 541 15.60 -44.65 2.05
CA VAL A 541 14.30 -45.31 1.92
C VAL A 541 13.55 -45.24 3.23
N GLN A 542 12.31 -44.76 3.18
CA GLN A 542 11.43 -44.61 4.33
C GLN A 542 10.03 -45.12 4.03
N GLN A 543 9.49 -46.00 4.86
CA GLN A 543 8.07 -46.37 4.83
C GLN A 543 7.25 -45.26 5.46
N MET A 544 6.27 -44.73 4.72
CA MET A 544 5.36 -43.72 5.20
C MET A 544 4.15 -44.34 5.89
N SER A 545 3.50 -43.60 6.81
CA SER A 545 2.33 -44.07 7.56
C SER A 545 1.14 -44.46 6.69
N ASN A 546 1.06 -43.94 5.46
CA ASN A 546 0.04 -44.27 4.47
C ASN A 546 0.36 -45.54 3.63
N GLY A 547 1.43 -46.25 3.98
CA GLY A 547 1.86 -47.46 3.28
C GLY A 547 2.70 -47.22 2.02
N THR A 548 2.91 -45.99 1.61
CA THR A 548 3.80 -45.67 0.48
C THR A 548 5.28 -45.67 0.91
N THR A 549 6.17 -45.91 -0.04
CA THR A 549 7.63 -45.85 0.20
C THR A 549 8.19 -44.55 -0.35
N TYR A 550 8.75 -43.72 0.52
CA TYR A 550 9.48 -42.50 0.10
C TYR A 550 10.91 -42.84 -0.31
N ARG A 551 11.28 -42.49 -1.53
CA ARG A 551 12.62 -42.73 -2.11
C ARG A 551 13.07 -41.46 -2.83
N PRO A 552 13.64 -40.50 -2.10
CA PRO A 552 14.17 -39.28 -2.71
C PRO A 552 15.48 -39.56 -3.47
N GLY A 553 15.88 -38.62 -4.32
CA GLY A 553 17.19 -38.58 -4.96
C GLY A 553 17.90 -37.24 -4.70
N ASN A 554 19.19 -37.21 -5.05
CA ASN A 554 19.90 -35.95 -5.23
C ASN A 554 19.50 -35.32 -6.55
N TYR A 555 19.84 -34.05 -6.73
CA TYR A 555 19.56 -33.32 -7.97
C TYR A 555 20.18 -33.98 -9.19
N GLU A 556 21.42 -34.50 -9.07
CA GLU A 556 22.20 -35.11 -10.14
C GLU A 556 21.95 -36.62 -10.33
N ASP A 557 20.92 -37.17 -9.66
CA ASP A 557 20.63 -38.63 -9.66
C ASP A 557 21.86 -39.51 -9.33
N SER A 558 22.83 -38.96 -8.59
CA SER A 558 24.07 -39.64 -8.16
C SER A 558 24.24 -39.49 -6.65
N PHE A 559 25.14 -40.30 -6.09
CA PHE A 559 25.52 -40.21 -4.68
C PHE A 559 27.01 -40.44 -4.52
N GLN A 560 27.59 -39.82 -3.47
CA GLN A 560 29.04 -39.73 -3.29
C GLN A 560 29.57 -40.62 -2.17
N GLY A 561 28.70 -41.31 -1.41
CA GLY A 561 29.09 -42.08 -0.22
C GLY A 561 29.33 -41.17 1.00
N PRO A 562 30.26 -41.49 1.88
CA PRO A 562 30.59 -40.63 3.02
C PRO A 562 31.26 -39.31 2.55
N VAL A 563 30.68 -38.17 2.93
CA VAL A 563 31.19 -36.81 2.62
C VAL A 563 31.21 -35.98 3.91
N PRO A 564 32.06 -34.96 4.04
CA PRO A 564 31.99 -33.99 5.14
C PRO A 564 30.65 -33.25 5.19
N ILE A 565 30.18 -32.93 6.41
CA ILE A 565 28.95 -32.15 6.61
C ILE A 565 28.98 -30.84 5.85
N PHE A 566 30.12 -30.08 5.90
CA PHE A 566 30.24 -28.82 5.16
C PHE A 566 30.02 -29.01 3.64
N HIS A 567 30.65 -30.06 3.05
CA HIS A 567 30.51 -30.36 1.63
C HIS A 567 29.06 -30.74 1.27
N ALA A 568 28.40 -31.51 2.11
CA ALA A 568 26.99 -31.88 1.91
C ALA A 568 26.06 -30.65 1.87
N LEU A 569 26.33 -29.62 2.68
CA LEU A 569 25.59 -28.35 2.65
C LEU A 569 25.93 -27.53 1.42
N GLU A 570 27.20 -27.38 1.05
CA GLU A 570 27.70 -26.63 -0.10
C GLU A 570 27.13 -27.15 -1.41
N GLN A 571 27.14 -28.47 -1.59
CA GLN A 571 26.57 -29.13 -2.77
C GLN A 571 25.06 -29.40 -2.63
N SER A 572 24.47 -28.99 -1.52
CA SER A 572 23.04 -29.14 -1.25
C SER A 572 22.50 -30.57 -1.39
N LEU A 573 23.28 -31.59 -0.99
CA LEU A 573 22.93 -33.00 -1.14
C LEU A 573 21.69 -33.37 -0.31
N ASN A 574 20.65 -33.89 -0.97
CA ASN A 574 19.39 -34.24 -0.31
C ASN A 574 19.54 -35.49 0.54
N LEU A 575 20.20 -36.52 -0.01
CA LEU A 575 20.35 -37.82 0.68
C LEU A 575 21.20 -37.68 1.95
N ALA A 576 22.30 -36.95 1.88
CA ALA A 576 23.14 -36.63 3.04
C ALA A 576 22.33 -35.88 4.12
N THR A 577 21.55 -34.86 3.72
CA THR A 577 20.66 -34.11 4.65
C THR A 577 19.63 -35.01 5.32
N LEU A 578 19.02 -35.96 4.61
CA LEU A 578 18.03 -36.87 5.16
C LEU A 578 18.66 -37.89 6.13
N HIS A 579 19.88 -38.38 5.84
CA HIS A 579 20.63 -39.24 6.77
C HIS A 579 21.03 -38.46 8.04
N LEU A 580 21.45 -37.19 7.88
CA LEU A 580 21.72 -36.27 8.99
C LEU A 580 20.45 -36.05 9.84
N ALA A 581 19.30 -35.74 9.18
CA ALA A 581 18.02 -35.52 9.84
C ALA A 581 17.56 -36.77 10.62
N ARG A 582 17.83 -37.99 10.10
CA ARG A 582 17.57 -39.24 10.84
C ARG A 582 18.39 -39.33 12.11
N GLN A 583 19.64 -38.88 12.05
CA GLN A 583 20.57 -38.97 13.17
C GLN A 583 20.24 -37.97 14.27
N ILE A 584 20.00 -36.69 13.89
CA ILE A 584 19.75 -35.62 14.86
C ILE A 584 18.31 -35.59 15.37
N GLY A 585 17.38 -36.27 14.68
CA GLY A 585 15.95 -36.38 15.04
C GLY A 585 15.10 -35.25 14.46
N LEU A 586 13.93 -35.61 13.90
CA LEU A 586 12.97 -34.68 13.32
C LEU A 586 12.37 -33.69 14.33
N ASP A 587 12.19 -34.11 15.60
CA ASP A 587 11.64 -33.27 16.66
C ASP A 587 12.59 -32.11 17.00
N ASN A 588 13.90 -32.33 16.99
CA ASN A 588 14.91 -31.29 17.21
C ASN A 588 14.94 -30.30 16.05
N ILE A 589 14.83 -30.80 14.82
CA ILE A 589 14.70 -29.94 13.62
C ILE A 589 13.41 -29.10 13.69
N ALA A 590 12.29 -29.74 14.08
CA ALA A 590 11.02 -29.04 14.23
C ALA A 590 11.09 -27.90 15.25
N GLN A 591 11.76 -28.14 16.37
CA GLN A 591 12.00 -27.11 17.39
C GLN A 591 12.83 -25.95 16.84
N THR A 592 13.91 -26.22 16.09
CA THR A 592 14.71 -25.17 15.46
C THR A 592 13.89 -24.38 14.44
N PHE A 593 13.10 -25.04 13.58
CA PHE A 593 12.26 -24.34 12.58
C PHE A 593 11.19 -23.46 13.24
N GLN A 594 10.59 -23.91 14.34
CA GLN A 594 9.60 -23.14 15.10
C GLN A 594 10.23 -21.97 15.85
N SER A 595 11.38 -22.16 16.51
CA SER A 595 12.07 -21.10 17.24
C SER A 595 12.55 -19.99 16.29
N PHE A 596 13.04 -20.33 15.08
CA PHE A 596 13.40 -19.38 14.03
C PHE A 596 12.20 -18.82 13.26
N GLY A 597 10.98 -19.25 13.60
CA GLY A 597 9.73 -18.69 13.07
C GLY A 597 9.43 -18.99 11.61
N ILE A 598 10.12 -19.96 10.98
CA ILE A 598 9.88 -20.28 9.57
C ILE A 598 8.56 -21.03 9.37
N ILE A 599 8.10 -21.74 10.38
CA ILE A 599 6.82 -22.44 10.39
C ILE A 599 6.29 -22.57 11.83
N ASP A 600 4.99 -22.52 12.01
CA ASP A 600 4.38 -22.63 13.34
C ASP A 600 4.30 -24.09 13.83
N HIS A 601 4.15 -25.05 12.90
CA HIS A 601 4.15 -26.48 13.18
C HIS A 601 4.74 -27.27 12.01
N MET A 602 5.90 -27.91 12.23
CA MET A 602 6.55 -28.73 11.21
C MET A 602 5.87 -30.12 11.14
N PRO A 603 5.42 -30.56 9.95
CA PRO A 603 4.96 -31.93 9.77
C PRO A 603 6.07 -32.94 10.08
N PRO A 604 5.83 -34.02 10.90
CA PRO A 604 6.86 -34.89 11.40
C PRO A 604 7.24 -35.99 10.37
N TYR A 605 7.68 -35.56 9.19
CA TYR A 605 8.21 -36.47 8.16
C TYR A 605 9.45 -35.92 7.47
N TYR A 606 10.28 -36.77 6.94
CA TYR A 606 11.60 -36.43 6.43
C TYR A 606 11.61 -35.40 5.28
N PRO A 607 10.63 -35.38 4.34
CA PRO A 607 10.58 -34.30 3.33
C PRO A 607 10.61 -32.90 3.90
N SER A 608 10.06 -32.66 5.12
CA SER A 608 10.09 -31.37 5.81
C SER A 608 11.53 -30.87 6.04
N ALA A 609 12.48 -31.79 6.35
CA ALA A 609 13.88 -31.43 6.58
C ALA A 609 14.64 -30.98 5.32
N ILE A 610 14.08 -31.20 4.12
CA ILE A 610 14.61 -30.70 2.85
C ILE A 610 13.71 -29.63 2.21
N GLY A 611 12.77 -29.06 3.02
CA GLY A 611 11.98 -27.91 2.67
C GLY A 611 10.65 -28.18 1.96
N ALA A 612 10.09 -29.43 2.11
CA ALA A 612 8.69 -29.68 1.71
C ALA A 612 7.71 -29.17 2.76
N ILE A 613 7.80 -27.90 3.05
CA ILE A 613 6.95 -27.11 3.95
C ILE A 613 6.56 -25.81 3.27
N ASP A 614 5.49 -25.17 3.66
CA ASP A 614 5.09 -23.86 3.12
C ASP A 614 5.47 -22.74 4.09
N THR A 615 6.14 -21.71 3.57
CA THR A 615 6.56 -20.54 4.33
C THR A 615 6.61 -19.31 3.41
N THR A 616 6.90 -18.12 3.98
CA THR A 616 7.03 -16.88 3.22
C THR A 616 8.48 -16.43 3.11
N LEU A 617 8.79 -15.60 2.09
CA LEU A 617 10.11 -14.99 1.95
C LEU A 617 10.43 -14.09 3.16
N TRP A 618 9.44 -13.43 3.74
CA TRP A 618 9.56 -12.65 4.98
C TRP A 618 10.07 -13.49 6.17
N LYS A 619 9.44 -14.64 6.43
CA LYS A 619 9.84 -15.54 7.52
C LYS A 619 11.25 -16.11 7.29
N MET A 620 11.57 -16.47 6.06
CA MET A 620 12.90 -16.96 5.70
C MET A 620 13.97 -15.88 5.85
N ALA A 621 13.71 -14.64 5.44
CA ALA A 621 14.62 -13.51 5.64
C ALA A 621 14.89 -13.25 7.14
N ALA A 622 13.86 -13.29 7.97
CA ALA A 622 14.00 -13.17 9.43
C ALA A 622 14.89 -14.26 10.03
N ALA A 623 14.70 -15.50 9.58
CA ALA A 623 15.52 -16.62 10.05
C ALA A 623 16.99 -16.49 9.64
N TYR A 624 17.26 -16.02 8.43
CA TYR A 624 18.62 -15.78 7.96
C TYR A 624 19.28 -14.56 8.62
N ALA A 625 18.50 -13.49 8.92
CA ALA A 625 19.01 -12.39 9.73
C ALA A 625 19.39 -12.85 11.15
N THR A 626 18.63 -13.79 11.73
CA THR A 626 18.96 -14.43 13.01
C THR A 626 20.27 -15.25 12.92
N LEU A 627 20.55 -15.87 11.75
CA LEU A 627 21.86 -16.54 11.53
C LEU A 627 22.99 -15.51 11.41
N ASP A 628 22.81 -14.41 10.67
CA ASP A 628 23.81 -13.34 10.53
C ASP A 628 24.17 -12.76 11.91
N GLU A 629 23.18 -12.63 12.79
CA GLU A 629 23.31 -12.12 14.15
C GLU A 629 23.61 -13.22 15.18
N TYR A 630 24.32 -14.25 14.77
CA TYR A 630 24.84 -15.32 15.65
C TYR A 630 23.77 -15.99 16.53
N GLY A 631 22.57 -16.18 15.99
CA GLY A 631 21.46 -16.81 16.67
C GLY A 631 20.63 -15.87 17.55
N ARG A 632 20.94 -14.59 17.59
CA ARG A 632 20.08 -13.57 18.21
C ARG A 632 18.87 -13.28 17.30
N GLN A 633 17.69 -13.43 17.84
CA GLN A 633 16.44 -13.27 17.09
C GLN A 633 16.31 -11.89 16.46
N VAL A 634 16.04 -11.85 15.18
CA VAL A 634 15.75 -10.61 14.44
C VAL A 634 14.34 -10.67 13.88
N GLN A 635 13.58 -9.60 14.11
CA GLN A 635 12.23 -9.45 13.55
C GLN A 635 12.22 -8.32 12.53
N PRO A 636 11.80 -8.58 11.28
CA PRO A 636 11.72 -7.53 10.27
C PRO A 636 10.73 -6.43 10.67
N SER A 637 11.12 -5.17 10.48
CA SER A 637 10.34 -3.97 10.80
C SER A 637 10.28 -3.03 9.60
N LEU A 638 9.09 -2.50 9.33
CA LEU A 638 8.84 -1.52 8.26
C LEU A 638 8.80 -0.08 8.78
N ILE A 639 8.49 0.09 10.07
CA ILE A 639 8.19 1.39 10.67
C ILE A 639 9.20 1.70 11.77
N ASP A 640 9.88 2.82 11.64
CA ASP A 640 10.81 3.32 12.67
C ASP A 640 10.08 4.15 13.74
N SER A 641 9.16 5.03 13.31
CA SER A 641 8.37 5.82 14.26
C SER A 641 7.02 6.26 13.66
N VAL A 642 6.07 6.50 14.57
CA VAL A 642 4.77 7.09 14.25
C VAL A 642 4.51 8.26 15.18
N THR A 643 4.21 9.41 14.61
CA THR A 643 3.90 10.65 15.33
C THR A 643 2.47 11.07 15.00
N GLY A 644 1.73 11.50 16.00
CA GLY A 644 0.38 12.05 15.82
C GLY A 644 0.42 13.47 15.21
N PRO A 645 -0.74 14.01 14.78
CA PRO A 645 -0.84 15.35 14.22
C PRO A 645 -0.48 16.46 15.22
N ASP A 646 -0.49 16.14 16.51
CA ASP A 646 -0.07 17.02 17.61
C ASP A 646 1.45 16.99 17.88
N GLY A 647 2.21 16.25 17.11
CA GLY A 647 3.66 16.07 17.27
C GLY A 647 4.05 15.06 18.34
N LYS A 648 3.10 14.38 18.98
CA LYS A 648 3.36 13.35 19.97
C LYS A 648 3.81 12.06 19.32
N VAL A 649 4.93 11.49 19.77
CA VAL A 649 5.36 10.16 19.36
C VAL A 649 4.41 9.10 19.93
N LEU A 650 3.75 8.36 19.04
CA LEU A 650 2.80 7.29 19.38
C LEU A 650 3.47 5.92 19.37
N TYR A 651 4.48 5.75 18.53
CA TYR A 651 5.27 4.54 18.41
C TYR A 651 6.72 4.89 18.04
N GLN A 652 7.65 4.17 18.61
CA GLN A 652 9.07 4.16 18.27
C GLN A 652 9.55 2.72 18.24
N ALA A 653 10.21 2.30 17.18
CA ALA A 653 10.84 0.98 17.13
C ALA A 653 11.91 0.86 18.21
N GLN A 654 11.85 -0.23 18.98
CA GLN A 654 12.78 -0.52 20.08
C GLN A 654 13.60 -1.77 19.73
N ASN A 655 14.32 -1.69 18.63
CA ASN A 655 15.17 -2.78 18.15
C ASN A 655 16.64 -2.64 18.56
N GLN A 656 16.98 -1.56 19.23
CA GLN A 656 18.31 -1.30 19.81
C GLN A 656 18.21 -0.44 21.06
N SER A 657 19.14 -0.61 21.99
CA SER A 657 19.42 0.28 23.09
C SER A 657 20.83 0.83 22.95
N CYS A 658 21.07 2.02 23.49
CA CYS A 658 22.37 2.62 23.44
C CYS A 658 22.76 3.18 24.79
N ASP A 659 23.77 2.60 25.37
CA ASP A 659 24.42 3.10 26.59
C ASP A 659 25.52 4.10 26.20
N ASN A 660 25.60 5.22 26.93
CA ASN A 660 26.57 6.27 26.70
C ASN A 660 26.41 7.10 25.40
N CYS A 661 25.22 7.06 24.73
CA CYS A 661 25.02 7.78 23.48
C CYS A 661 24.65 9.25 23.62
N THR A 662 23.96 9.67 24.68
CA THR A 662 23.38 11.03 24.79
C THR A 662 23.96 11.89 25.93
N ASN A 663 24.35 11.30 27.05
CA ASN A 663 24.86 12.01 28.20
C ASN A 663 26.02 11.25 28.90
N GLY A 664 26.70 10.40 28.15
CA GLY A 664 27.70 9.49 28.67
C GLY A 664 29.06 10.12 28.92
N ASP A 665 29.95 9.36 29.50
CA ASP A 665 31.34 9.71 29.66
C ASP A 665 32.05 9.82 28.30
N PRO A 666 32.57 11.00 27.88
CA PRO A 666 33.26 11.16 26.61
C PRO A 666 34.52 10.28 26.44
N SER A 667 35.01 9.72 27.53
CA SER A 667 36.17 8.81 27.54
C SER A 667 35.80 7.36 27.23
N GLN A 668 34.49 7.03 27.23
CA GLN A 668 33.99 5.69 26.91
C GLN A 668 33.24 5.69 25.57
N PRO A 669 33.48 4.73 24.68
CA PRO A 669 32.70 4.61 23.45
C PRO A 669 31.24 4.27 23.78
N PRO A 670 30.29 4.70 22.93
CA PRO A 670 28.90 4.26 23.05
C PRO A 670 28.79 2.74 22.83
N ILE A 671 27.95 2.09 23.63
CA ILE A 671 27.63 0.67 23.48
C ILE A 671 26.22 0.57 22.93
N VAL A 672 26.13 0.06 21.71
CA VAL A 672 24.83 -0.25 21.08
C VAL A 672 24.54 -1.73 21.30
N ASP A 673 23.46 -2.02 21.99
CA ASP A 673 22.95 -3.37 22.20
C ASP A 673 21.65 -3.55 21.42
N TYR A 674 21.54 -4.66 20.67
CA TYR A 674 20.39 -4.95 19.84
C TYR A 674 19.44 -5.88 20.59
N SER A 675 18.14 -5.58 20.53
CA SER A 675 17.11 -6.41 21.17
C SER A 675 16.94 -7.75 20.42
N GLY A 676 16.59 -8.78 21.15
CA GLY A 676 16.29 -10.11 20.61
C GLY A 676 16.76 -11.23 21.52
N ALA A 677 15.95 -12.30 21.61
CA ALA A 677 16.33 -13.48 22.38
C ALA A 677 17.43 -14.27 21.66
N GLN A 678 18.37 -14.87 22.42
CA GLN A 678 19.32 -15.81 21.87
C GLN A 678 18.60 -17.13 21.59
N LEU A 679 18.44 -17.50 20.32
CA LEU A 679 17.73 -18.72 19.88
C LEU A 679 18.67 -19.89 19.64
N ALA A 680 19.94 -19.63 19.30
CA ALA A 680 20.94 -20.64 19.02
C ALA A 680 22.30 -20.26 19.61
N ASP A 681 23.15 -21.23 19.82
CA ASP A 681 24.51 -21.03 20.31
C ASP A 681 25.38 -20.28 19.29
N PRO A 682 25.98 -19.12 19.64
CA PRO A 682 26.76 -18.32 18.70
C PRO A 682 27.91 -19.05 18.02
N ASP A 683 28.57 -19.99 18.73
CA ASP A 683 29.66 -20.80 18.18
C ASP A 683 29.15 -21.78 17.11
N SER A 684 27.98 -22.40 17.34
CA SER A 684 27.31 -23.25 16.34
C SER A 684 26.89 -22.46 15.11
N VAL A 685 26.37 -21.25 15.31
CA VAL A 685 26.00 -20.37 14.20
C VAL A 685 27.21 -19.92 13.42
N PHE A 686 28.33 -19.60 14.06
CA PHE A 686 29.58 -19.27 13.36
C PHE A 686 30.10 -20.45 12.50
N GLN A 687 29.96 -21.68 12.97
CA GLN A 687 30.22 -22.87 12.15
C GLN A 687 29.30 -22.92 10.92
N MET A 688 28.03 -22.56 11.08
CA MET A 688 27.10 -22.46 9.94
C MET A 688 27.50 -21.35 8.97
N LEU A 689 27.90 -20.17 9.46
CA LEU A 689 28.32 -19.05 8.61
C LEU A 689 29.50 -19.44 7.74
N THR A 690 30.53 -20.15 8.27
CA THR A 690 31.66 -20.62 7.48
C THR A 690 31.25 -21.62 6.39
N MET A 691 30.37 -22.58 6.73
CA MET A 691 29.81 -23.50 5.72
C MET A 691 28.95 -22.79 4.67
N MET A 692 28.16 -21.77 5.07
CA MET A 692 27.33 -20.99 4.14
C MET A 692 28.19 -20.07 3.23
N LYS A 693 29.35 -19.60 3.67
CA LYS A 693 30.35 -18.98 2.82
C LYS A 693 30.84 -19.97 1.75
N GLY A 694 31.06 -21.24 2.12
CA GLY A 694 31.42 -22.32 1.18
C GLY A 694 30.36 -22.54 0.08
N VAL A 695 29.06 -22.42 0.40
CA VAL A 695 27.96 -22.54 -0.59
C VAL A 695 28.11 -21.54 -1.73
N VAL A 696 28.52 -20.30 -1.46
CA VAL A 696 28.66 -19.24 -2.49
C VAL A 696 30.04 -19.19 -3.12
N LEU A 697 31.05 -19.76 -2.47
CA LEU A 697 32.42 -19.79 -3.01
C LEU A 697 32.68 -21.04 -3.89
N ARG A 698 32.11 -22.19 -3.56
CA ARG A 698 32.41 -23.49 -4.16
C ARG A 698 31.18 -24.32 -4.50
N GLY A 699 30.01 -23.94 -3.95
CA GLY A 699 28.77 -24.70 -4.07
C GLY A 699 27.74 -24.10 -5.02
N THR A 700 26.49 -24.39 -4.74
CA THR A 700 25.33 -24.05 -5.58
C THR A 700 25.05 -22.56 -5.71
N GLY A 701 25.64 -21.71 -4.86
CA GLY A 701 25.45 -20.26 -4.83
C GLY A 701 26.46 -19.43 -5.61
N VAL A 702 27.46 -20.06 -6.24
CA VAL A 702 28.53 -19.36 -7.01
C VAL A 702 27.99 -18.32 -7.99
N PRO A 703 26.91 -18.56 -8.78
CA PRO A 703 26.41 -17.56 -9.73
C PRO A 703 25.90 -16.27 -9.06
N ALA A 704 25.51 -16.32 -7.77
CA ALA A 704 24.96 -15.15 -7.09
C ALA A 704 26.03 -14.13 -6.68
N VAL A 705 27.30 -14.51 -6.53
CA VAL A 705 28.37 -13.64 -6.00
C VAL A 705 29.37 -13.17 -7.05
N GLU A 706 29.06 -13.36 -8.32
CA GLU A 706 29.97 -12.97 -9.42
C GLU A 706 30.29 -11.46 -9.39
N GLY A 707 31.57 -11.12 -9.21
CA GLY A 707 32.06 -9.73 -9.15
C GLY A 707 31.75 -9.01 -7.81
N ILE A 708 31.32 -9.71 -6.76
CA ILE A 708 31.23 -9.21 -5.39
C ILE A 708 32.49 -9.62 -4.64
N SER A 709 33.17 -8.65 -4.03
CA SER A 709 34.41 -8.87 -3.27
C SER A 709 34.18 -9.11 -1.78
N GLN A 710 33.08 -8.58 -1.23
CA GLN A 710 32.76 -8.72 0.19
C GLN A 710 32.45 -10.19 0.53
N PRO A 711 32.80 -10.65 1.75
CA PRO A 711 32.42 -11.97 2.24
C PRO A 711 30.89 -12.13 2.28
N VAL A 712 30.38 -13.13 1.61
CA VAL A 712 28.95 -13.46 1.54
C VAL A 712 28.72 -14.85 2.14
N ALA A 713 27.71 -14.99 2.98
CA ALA A 713 27.13 -16.26 3.37
C ALA A 713 25.74 -16.38 2.72
N GLY A 714 25.36 -17.56 2.22
CA GLY A 714 24.09 -17.69 1.54
C GLY A 714 23.69 -19.14 1.24
N LYS A 715 22.44 -19.34 0.81
CA LYS A 715 21.94 -20.65 0.42
C LYS A 715 20.90 -20.55 -0.69
N THR A 716 21.01 -21.43 -1.67
CA THR A 716 20.03 -21.66 -2.74
C THR A 716 18.90 -22.55 -2.26
N GLY A 717 17.67 -22.28 -2.71
CA GLY A 717 16.52 -23.15 -2.62
C GLY A 717 15.98 -23.47 -4.02
N THR A 718 15.63 -24.74 -4.21
CA THR A 718 14.97 -25.19 -5.44
C THR A 718 14.01 -26.30 -5.05
N THR A 719 12.77 -26.18 -5.46
CA THR A 719 11.76 -27.23 -5.19
C THR A 719 11.84 -28.34 -6.25
N ASN A 720 11.29 -29.48 -5.88
CA ASN A 720 11.07 -30.57 -6.84
C ASN A 720 10.29 -30.02 -8.05
N ASN A 721 10.63 -30.47 -9.25
CA ASN A 721 10.08 -29.98 -10.51
C ASN A 721 10.39 -28.52 -10.85
N PHE A 722 11.29 -27.85 -10.15
CA PHE A 722 11.69 -26.45 -10.40
C PHE A 722 10.53 -25.46 -10.37
N ASN A 723 9.56 -25.61 -9.48
CA ASN A 723 8.43 -24.69 -9.38
C ASN A 723 8.79 -23.38 -8.69
N ASP A 724 9.77 -23.41 -7.77
CA ASP A 724 10.23 -22.30 -6.96
C ASP A 724 11.74 -22.23 -6.95
N ALA A 725 12.27 -21.06 -7.26
CA ALA A 725 13.68 -20.73 -7.17
C ALA A 725 13.89 -19.72 -6.05
N TRP A 726 14.81 -20.01 -5.11
CA TRP A 726 15.15 -19.16 -3.98
C TRP A 726 16.64 -18.92 -3.90
N PHE A 727 17.01 -17.70 -3.51
CA PHE A 727 18.35 -17.43 -3.01
C PHE A 727 18.27 -16.43 -1.86
N ILE A 728 18.87 -16.78 -0.72
CA ILE A 728 18.98 -15.86 0.41
C ILE A 728 20.46 -15.79 0.77
N GLY A 729 21.01 -14.59 0.72
CA GLY A 729 22.41 -14.34 1.00
C GLY A 729 22.59 -13.01 1.72
N PHE A 730 23.67 -12.91 2.48
CA PHE A 730 23.93 -11.76 3.34
C PHE A 730 25.43 -11.52 3.56
N THR A 731 25.76 -10.30 3.90
CA THR A 731 27.03 -9.83 4.45
C THR A 731 26.77 -9.28 5.84
N PRO A 732 27.80 -9.02 6.68
CA PRO A 732 27.58 -8.39 7.99
C PRO A 732 27.01 -6.96 7.89
N GLY A 733 25.82 -6.75 7.45
CA GLY A 733 25.18 -5.43 7.33
C GLY A 733 24.03 -5.36 6.34
N VAL A 734 23.97 -6.29 5.36
CA VAL A 734 22.86 -6.34 4.39
C VAL A 734 22.49 -7.79 4.12
N LEU A 735 21.25 -8.11 4.39
CA LEU A 735 20.63 -9.38 4.01
C LEU A 735 19.68 -9.14 2.84
N THR A 736 19.71 -10.05 1.84
CA THR A 736 18.75 -10.01 0.73
C THR A 736 18.24 -11.41 0.42
N GLY A 737 16.91 -11.54 0.36
CA GLY A 737 16.20 -12.74 -0.07
C GLY A 737 15.50 -12.52 -1.39
N CYS A 738 15.57 -13.49 -2.31
CA CYS A 738 14.89 -13.52 -3.59
C CYS A 738 14.11 -14.81 -3.79
N TRP A 739 12.91 -14.68 -4.38
CA TRP A 739 12.10 -15.79 -4.86
C TRP A 739 11.64 -15.53 -6.29
N VAL A 740 11.59 -16.57 -7.13
CA VAL A 740 11.01 -16.55 -8.49
C VAL A 740 10.16 -17.80 -8.69
N GLY A 741 8.97 -17.64 -9.29
CA GLY A 741 8.03 -18.72 -9.58
C GLY A 741 6.77 -18.22 -10.26
N TYR A 742 5.84 -19.12 -10.53
CA TYR A 742 4.50 -18.77 -11.03
C TYR A 742 3.49 -18.78 -9.89
N ASP A 743 2.48 -17.90 -9.93
CA ASP A 743 1.40 -17.85 -8.91
C ASP A 743 0.65 -19.18 -8.82
N THR A 744 0.29 -19.76 -9.96
CA THR A 744 -0.10 -21.16 -10.05
C THR A 744 1.16 -22.01 -10.24
N PRO A 745 1.51 -22.89 -9.28
CA PRO A 745 2.74 -23.65 -9.35
C PRO A 745 2.93 -24.37 -10.69
N ALA A 746 4.00 -23.98 -11.37
CA ALA A 746 4.40 -24.56 -12.66
C ALA A 746 5.93 -24.57 -12.73
N SER A 747 6.50 -25.51 -13.49
CA SER A 747 7.94 -25.64 -13.64
C SER A 747 8.55 -24.41 -14.32
N LEU A 748 9.62 -23.90 -13.74
CA LEU A 748 10.47 -22.87 -14.36
C LEU A 748 11.34 -23.44 -15.51
N GLY A 749 11.35 -24.74 -15.66
CA GLY A 749 12.17 -25.43 -16.66
C GLY A 749 13.37 -26.16 -16.05
N ASN A 750 13.91 -27.08 -16.81
CA ASN A 750 15.08 -27.86 -16.37
C ASN A 750 16.26 -26.95 -16.07
N ASN A 751 16.99 -27.23 -15.01
CA ASN A 751 18.15 -26.50 -14.54
C ASN A 751 17.86 -25.03 -14.09
N GLN A 752 16.58 -24.64 -13.90
CA GLN A 752 16.21 -23.33 -13.36
C GLN A 752 16.23 -23.38 -11.83
N THR A 753 17.44 -23.42 -11.29
CA THR A 753 17.71 -23.46 -9.87
C THR A 753 17.70 -22.06 -9.22
N GLY A 754 17.66 -22.01 -7.90
CA GLY A 754 17.77 -20.74 -7.16
C GLY A 754 19.05 -19.96 -7.50
N GLY A 755 20.18 -20.64 -7.69
CA GLY A 755 21.43 -20.01 -8.11
C GLY A 755 21.36 -19.38 -9.51
N ASN A 756 20.68 -20.05 -10.46
CA ASN A 756 20.61 -19.60 -11.85
C ASN A 756 19.54 -18.53 -12.11
N VAL A 757 18.45 -18.53 -11.36
CA VAL A 757 17.31 -17.60 -11.55
C VAL A 757 17.35 -16.45 -10.54
N CYS A 758 17.38 -16.74 -9.26
CA CYS A 758 17.46 -15.72 -8.20
C CYS A 758 18.86 -15.13 -8.01
N GLY A 759 19.92 -15.93 -8.25
CA GLY A 759 21.30 -15.48 -8.09
C GLY A 759 21.62 -14.20 -8.87
N PRO A 760 21.34 -14.10 -10.17
CA PRO A 760 21.57 -12.87 -10.95
C PRO A 760 20.75 -11.65 -10.45
N ILE A 761 19.50 -11.85 -10.02
CA ILE A 761 18.64 -10.78 -9.44
C ILE A 761 19.27 -10.25 -8.15
N TRP A 762 19.64 -11.18 -7.27
CA TRP A 762 20.32 -10.88 -6.01
C TRP A 762 21.64 -10.14 -6.25
N ASN A 763 22.44 -10.61 -7.20
CA ASN A 763 23.73 -10.02 -7.57
C ASN A 763 23.59 -8.58 -8.07
N GLU A 764 22.66 -8.33 -9.00
CA GLU A 764 22.40 -6.99 -9.54
C GLU A 764 22.01 -6.01 -8.43
N TYR A 765 21.15 -6.44 -7.52
CA TYR A 765 20.75 -5.64 -6.37
C TYR A 765 21.91 -5.40 -5.40
N MET A 766 22.64 -6.44 -5.00
CA MET A 766 23.69 -6.35 -3.98
C MET A 766 24.89 -5.51 -4.45
N LYS A 767 25.19 -5.45 -5.72
CA LYS A 767 26.20 -4.52 -6.25
C LYS A 767 25.88 -3.06 -5.93
N VAL A 768 24.60 -2.70 -5.87
CA VAL A 768 24.17 -1.36 -5.45
C VAL A 768 24.20 -1.25 -3.92
N ALA A 769 23.65 -2.23 -3.22
CA ALA A 769 23.52 -2.22 -1.78
C ALA A 769 24.88 -2.21 -1.06
N LEU A 770 25.89 -2.85 -1.63
CA LEU A 770 27.24 -2.94 -1.06
C LEU A 770 28.18 -1.83 -1.51
N ALA A 771 27.78 -0.96 -2.46
CA ALA A 771 28.69 0.05 -3.05
C ALA A 771 29.37 0.97 -2.02
N ASN A 772 28.71 1.26 -0.91
CA ASN A 772 29.21 2.12 0.14
C ASN A 772 29.39 1.37 1.49
N GLN A 773 29.26 0.04 1.49
CA GLN A 773 29.43 -0.75 2.72
C GLN A 773 30.91 -1.10 2.91
N PRO A 774 31.40 -1.12 4.17
CA PRO A 774 32.76 -1.54 4.45
C PRO A 774 32.95 -3.03 4.09
N ASP A 775 34.16 -3.37 3.64
CA ASP A 775 34.55 -4.77 3.43
C ASP A 775 34.90 -5.40 4.79
N MET A 776 33.90 -6.05 5.39
CA MET A 776 34.00 -6.72 6.69
C MET A 776 33.65 -8.20 6.55
N ASP A 777 34.43 -9.06 7.18
CA ASP A 777 34.11 -10.48 7.34
C ASP A 777 33.30 -10.71 8.63
N PHE A 778 32.66 -11.86 8.73
CA PHE A 778 31.95 -12.30 9.95
C PHE A 778 32.97 -12.51 11.09
N PRO A 779 32.89 -11.76 12.21
CA PRO A 779 33.85 -11.87 13.28
C PRO A 779 33.68 -13.20 14.02
N ALA A 780 34.79 -13.91 14.23
CA ALA A 780 34.76 -15.16 14.97
C ALA A 780 34.46 -14.90 16.46
N PRO A 781 33.51 -15.63 17.08
CA PRO A 781 33.33 -15.62 18.54
C PRO A 781 34.59 -16.01 19.29
N ALA A 782 34.71 -15.56 20.54
CA ALA A 782 35.90 -15.79 21.35
C ALA A 782 36.20 -17.29 21.57
N GLY A 783 37.39 -17.72 21.19
CA GLY A 783 37.81 -19.12 21.33
C GLY A 783 37.57 -20.01 20.11
N MET A 784 36.78 -19.54 19.13
CA MET A 784 36.62 -20.25 17.87
C MET A 784 37.89 -20.20 17.05
N THR A 785 38.18 -21.26 16.31
CA THR A 785 39.37 -21.34 15.44
C THR A 785 38.97 -21.75 14.01
N LEU A 786 39.60 -21.13 13.01
CA LEU A 786 39.50 -21.56 11.63
C LEU A 786 40.62 -22.54 11.32
N GLN A 787 40.27 -23.76 10.91
CA GLN A 787 41.24 -24.82 10.62
C GLN A 787 41.06 -25.38 9.22
N GLN A 788 42.14 -25.86 8.62
CA GLN A 788 42.16 -26.43 7.28
C GLN A 788 41.65 -27.86 7.30
N VAL A 789 40.63 -28.17 6.53
CA VAL A 789 40.07 -29.51 6.32
C VAL A 789 40.05 -29.90 4.85
N PRO A 790 40.22 -31.18 4.52
CA PRO A 790 40.20 -31.60 3.11
C PRO A 790 38.75 -31.71 2.58
N GLU A 791 38.49 -31.14 1.40
CA GLU A 791 37.33 -31.50 0.58
C GLU A 791 37.48 -32.93 -0.01
N PRO A 792 36.39 -33.54 -0.53
CA PRO A 792 36.46 -34.78 -1.28
C PRO A 792 37.41 -34.72 -2.51
N SER A 793 37.59 -33.53 -3.09
CA SER A 793 38.54 -33.26 -4.17
C SER A 793 40.03 -33.30 -3.76
N GLY A 794 40.30 -33.27 -2.44
CA GLY A 794 41.62 -33.10 -1.85
C GLY A 794 42.05 -31.64 -1.68
N THR A 795 41.24 -30.65 -2.08
CA THR A 795 41.50 -29.25 -1.82
C THR A 795 41.33 -28.96 -0.32
N MET A 796 42.22 -28.17 0.26
CA MET A 796 42.09 -27.71 1.65
C MET A 796 41.23 -26.49 1.75
N VAL A 797 40.20 -26.51 2.62
CA VAL A 797 39.29 -25.41 2.89
C VAL A 797 39.26 -25.06 4.38
N SER A 798 38.89 -23.84 4.70
CA SER A 798 38.90 -23.32 6.08
C SER A 798 37.51 -23.44 6.66
N GLU A 799 37.37 -24.22 7.74
CA GLU A 799 36.14 -24.38 8.50
C GLU A 799 36.30 -24.01 9.97
N ALA A 800 35.22 -23.67 10.65
CA ALA A 800 35.20 -23.21 12.03
C ALA A 800 35.09 -24.38 13.02
N PHE A 801 35.88 -24.33 14.09
CA PHE A 801 35.88 -25.33 15.18
C PHE A 801 35.69 -24.62 16.51
N LYS A 802 34.82 -25.21 17.36
CA LYS A 802 34.59 -24.75 18.72
C LYS A 802 35.78 -25.09 19.62
N PRO A 803 35.93 -24.42 20.77
CA PRO A 803 36.95 -24.81 21.77
C PRO A 803 36.90 -26.28 22.10
N GLY A 804 38.04 -26.95 21.95
CA GLY A 804 38.18 -28.40 22.21
C GLY A 804 37.78 -29.30 21.05
N GLN A 805 37.27 -28.81 19.96
CA GLN A 805 37.09 -29.55 18.71
C GLN A 805 38.38 -29.54 17.88
N THR A 806 38.68 -30.60 17.19
CA THR A 806 39.83 -30.74 16.30
C THR A 806 39.41 -31.45 15.00
N PRO A 807 39.99 -31.07 13.85
CA PRO A 807 39.71 -31.75 12.57
C PRO A 807 39.96 -33.27 12.67
N GLY A 808 39.07 -34.04 12.07
CA GLY A 808 39.17 -35.50 12.02
C GLY A 808 38.80 -36.22 13.32
N ALA A 809 38.56 -35.52 14.43
CA ALA A 809 38.21 -36.18 15.70
C ALA A 809 36.92 -37.02 15.62
N GLN A 810 36.02 -36.70 14.75
CA GLN A 810 34.76 -37.43 14.50
C GLN A 810 34.80 -38.35 13.25
N ALA A 811 35.95 -38.47 12.57
CA ALA A 811 36.11 -39.30 11.38
C ALA A 811 35.70 -40.77 11.59
N ASN A 812 35.82 -41.28 12.83
CA ASN A 812 35.45 -42.62 13.25
C ASN A 812 34.11 -42.70 13.98
N ASN A 813 33.49 -41.59 14.27
CA ASN A 813 32.12 -41.61 14.80
C ASN A 813 31.22 -42.13 13.68
N SER A 814 30.70 -43.34 13.88
CA SER A 814 29.90 -44.05 12.91
C SER A 814 28.55 -43.35 12.67
N LEU A 815 28.60 -42.18 12.01
CA LEU A 815 27.49 -41.65 11.21
C LEU A 815 27.13 -42.66 10.08
N LEU A 816 27.98 -43.69 9.90
CA LEU A 816 27.80 -44.85 9.04
C LEU A 816 26.94 -45.94 9.69
N GLY A 817 26.63 -45.83 10.98
CA GLY A 817 26.03 -46.92 11.73
C GLY A 817 24.82 -46.56 12.56
N GLY A 818 23.72 -46.21 11.94
CA GLY A 818 22.48 -46.84 12.35
C GLY A 818 22.51 -48.28 11.85
N THR A 819 23.28 -49.16 12.47
CA THR A 819 23.02 -50.58 12.34
C THR A 819 21.65 -50.80 12.97
N ASP A 820 20.58 -50.77 12.17
CA ASP A 820 19.56 -51.78 12.32
C ASP A 820 20.37 -53.11 12.28
N SER A 821 20.67 -53.62 13.42
CA SER A 821 21.17 -54.98 13.61
C SER A 821 20.07 -55.91 13.12
N LEU A 822 20.05 -56.14 11.81
CA LEU A 822 19.66 -57.42 11.29
C LEU A 822 20.78 -58.39 11.70
N THR A 823 20.89 -58.68 13.00
CA THR A 823 21.46 -59.95 13.49
C THR A 823 20.50 -60.98 12.96
N PRO A 824 20.92 -61.81 11.98
CA PRO A 824 20.23 -63.06 11.78
C PRO A 824 20.39 -63.83 13.10
N ALA A 825 19.31 -64.20 13.71
CA ALA A 825 19.34 -65.16 14.81
C ALA A 825 20.18 -66.35 14.34
N ALA A 826 21.28 -66.66 15.07
CA ALA A 826 22.10 -67.80 14.89
C ALA A 826 21.23 -69.07 15.08
N GLY A 827 20.72 -69.60 13.98
CA GLY A 827 20.07 -70.85 13.84
C GLY A 827 21.16 -71.90 13.67
N THR A 828 21.16 -72.88 14.57
CA THR A 828 21.96 -74.08 14.54
C THR A 828 22.04 -74.77 13.19
N PRO A 829 23.18 -75.40 12.75
CA PRO A 829 23.34 -76.05 11.45
C PRO A 829 22.49 -77.29 11.33
N GLY A 830 21.42 -77.21 10.49
CA GLY A 830 20.64 -78.40 10.09
C GLY A 830 21.16 -78.99 8.77
N THR A 831 21.31 -80.24 8.69
CA THR A 831 21.77 -81.16 7.62
C THR A 831 21.09 -80.85 6.22
N PRO A 832 21.78 -81.06 5.10
CA PRO A 832 21.27 -80.78 3.74
C PRO A 832 20.24 -81.81 3.27
N ALA A 833 19.11 -81.30 2.76
CA ALA A 833 18.03 -82.07 2.09
C ALA A 833 18.15 -81.90 0.55
N THR A 834 17.97 -83.08 -0.07
CA THR A 834 18.07 -83.42 -1.47
C THR A 834 17.07 -82.63 -2.38
N PRO A 835 17.32 -82.38 -3.70
CA PRO A 835 16.49 -81.64 -4.58
C PRO A 835 15.25 -82.40 -5.09
N GLY A 836 14.06 -81.77 -4.99
CA GLY A 836 12.83 -82.32 -5.52
C GLY A 836 12.44 -81.74 -6.88
N THR A 837 11.94 -82.58 -7.75
CA THR A 837 11.56 -82.40 -9.16
C THR A 837 10.48 -81.41 -9.43
N PRO A 838 10.39 -80.77 -10.66
CA PRO A 838 9.43 -79.69 -10.98
C PRO A 838 8.03 -80.22 -11.36
N GLY A 839 7.00 -79.58 -10.81
CA GLY A 839 5.63 -79.82 -11.11
C GLY A 839 5.07 -78.93 -12.21
N THR A 840 4.22 -79.45 -13.07
CA THR A 840 3.59 -78.99 -14.30
C THR A 840 2.56 -77.89 -14.08
N PRO A 841 2.28 -76.99 -15.07
CA PRO A 841 1.36 -75.84 -14.95
C PRO A 841 -0.13 -76.24 -15.08
N GLY A 842 -1.01 -75.62 -14.30
CA GLY A 842 -2.46 -75.73 -14.40
C GLY A 842 -3.07 -74.60 -15.25
N ALA A 843 -4.08 -74.97 -16.04
CA ALA A 843 -4.77 -74.20 -17.05
C ALA A 843 -5.72 -73.11 -16.50
N PRO A 844 -6.15 -72.09 -17.31
CA PRO A 844 -6.78 -70.85 -16.86
C PRO A 844 -8.29 -70.94 -16.64
N GLY A 845 -8.82 -70.28 -15.63
CA GLY A 845 -10.23 -70.10 -15.35
C GLY A 845 -10.78 -68.80 -15.97
N THR A 846 -12.00 -68.90 -16.51
CA THR A 846 -12.80 -67.88 -17.26
C THR A 846 -13.28 -66.74 -16.38
N PRO A 847 -13.52 -65.52 -16.96
CA PRO A 847 -13.80 -64.30 -16.21
C PRO A 847 -15.29 -64.11 -15.87
N GLY A 848 -15.55 -63.67 -14.63
CA GLY A 848 -16.85 -63.18 -14.18
C GLY A 848 -17.06 -61.67 -14.45
N ALA A 849 -18.29 -61.30 -14.79
CA ALA A 849 -18.74 -59.95 -15.17
C ALA A 849 -18.64 -58.90 -14.06
N PRO A 850 -18.53 -57.62 -14.41
CA PRO A 850 -18.21 -56.54 -13.45
C PRO A 850 -19.46 -56.02 -12.73
N ALA A 851 -19.34 -55.77 -11.42
CA ALA A 851 -20.28 -55.01 -10.63
C ALA A 851 -19.91 -53.51 -10.66
N THR A 852 -20.93 -52.68 -10.84
CA THR A 852 -20.88 -51.20 -10.89
C THR A 852 -20.46 -50.62 -9.54
N PRO A 853 -19.50 -49.67 -9.46
CA PRO A 853 -19.18 -48.98 -8.22
C PRO A 853 -20.12 -47.77 -8.02
N GLY A 854 -20.70 -47.70 -6.81
CA GLY A 854 -21.39 -46.53 -6.28
C GLY A 854 -20.43 -45.36 -6.04
N ALA A 855 -20.90 -44.16 -6.37
CA ALA A 855 -20.18 -42.92 -6.19
C ALA A 855 -19.83 -42.66 -4.69
N PRO A 856 -18.63 -42.19 -4.35
CA PRO A 856 -18.32 -41.77 -3.00
C PRO A 856 -18.92 -40.39 -2.71
N ALA A 857 -19.57 -40.29 -1.53
CA ALA A 857 -20.05 -39.02 -0.97
C ALA A 857 -18.87 -38.09 -0.65
N ALA A 858 -19.02 -36.80 -1.02
CA ALA A 858 -18.09 -35.73 -0.70
C ALA A 858 -17.97 -35.54 0.83
N PRO A 859 -16.78 -35.31 1.35
CA PRO A 859 -16.63 -34.95 2.77
C PRO A 859 -17.13 -33.54 3.02
N ALA A 860 -17.85 -33.33 4.14
CA ALA A 860 -18.30 -32.04 4.63
C ALA A 860 -17.11 -31.12 4.95
N PRO A 861 -17.19 -29.81 4.66
CA PRO A 861 -16.12 -28.87 5.00
C PRO A 861 -16.05 -28.69 6.50
N SER A 862 -14.84 -28.85 7.05
CA SER A 862 -14.49 -28.48 8.43
C SER A 862 -14.65 -26.98 8.62
N ALA A 863 -15.21 -26.56 9.73
CA ALA A 863 -15.38 -25.18 10.14
C ALA A 863 -14.03 -24.47 10.18
N ILE A 864 -13.77 -23.62 9.19
CA ILE A 864 -12.72 -22.61 9.26
C ILE A 864 -13.30 -21.39 9.96
N ASP A 865 -12.59 -20.97 10.97
CA ASP A 865 -12.83 -19.85 11.85
C ASP A 865 -13.25 -18.57 11.09
N LYS A 866 -14.42 -18.02 11.46
CA LYS A 866 -14.97 -16.79 10.90
C LYS A 866 -14.37 -15.56 11.58
N SER A 867 -13.07 -15.37 11.56
CA SER A 867 -12.44 -14.18 12.15
C SER A 867 -11.66 -13.30 11.17
N LEU A 868 -11.72 -13.59 9.87
CA LEU A 868 -11.19 -12.67 8.86
C LEU A 868 -12.34 -12.21 7.96
N GLY A 869 -12.97 -11.12 8.37
CA GLY A 869 -13.95 -10.37 7.62
C GLY A 869 -13.37 -9.92 6.28
N GLY A 870 -14.13 -10.18 5.23
CA GLY A 870 -13.74 -9.88 3.86
C GLY A 870 -13.47 -8.40 3.60
N LEU A 871 -12.41 -8.19 2.86
CA LEU A 871 -12.13 -6.98 2.10
C LEU A 871 -11.69 -7.44 0.70
N TYR A 872 -12.65 -7.38 -0.22
CA TYR A 872 -12.40 -7.21 -1.64
C TYR A 872 -12.95 -5.86 -2.06
#